data_d1a2398e8242597435a392da059ccb31
#
_entry.id   d1a2398e8242597435a392da059ccb31
#
_cell.length_a   1.000
_cell.length_b   1.000
_cell.length_c   1.000
_cell.angle_alpha   90.00
_cell.angle_beta   90.00
_cell.angle_gamma   90.00
#
_symmetry.space_group_name_H-M   'P 1'
#
loop_
_entity.id
_entity.type
_entity.pdbx_description
1 polymer ?
#
loop_
_entity_poly.entity_id
_entity_poly.type
_entity_poly.pdbx_seq_one_letter_code
_entity_poly.pdbx_strand_id
1 'polypeptide(L)'
;MKQNLWILVLLAAAAAGQELPVTVWYGGGKARAPMLEPGARARKELWREDVRKIRALGFRAFRCWVDWASAEPEPGRYDFSTLDVLLELAEEEGLRVFVQVYMDSAPEWVGKQYPDSLFVSIGGQAIRPESSPGYCRDHPGVRRADNAFYRALAAHASRSKALLGWDLWSEPHVINWATPVGVPNPEFCFCPHTMRRFREWLRKKYGSLEALNAAWYRRYRSWDDVEPNRLSTILGFTDYIDWKSFIAAKLGEDLRERYEAVKAAAPGVVATSHAAGVGLFASPHWWEGQPDDWIMARQVDYYGTSFYPKHSAFVDRDPVWRGALLDFTRSFGFAEGRRGFVIGELQAGFGTIAVNVSPEVTPEDLRIWAWSALARGARGIHFYAFYPMSSGYESGGFGLVGLDGAVTERAREAGRFAQAVARHERLFAGARPPRAQVAVIYNPLAHFVGGRQRQAAYGGPQGEVAGIERDSLLGIYKAFWPKNVPVDFVHANALSAAALAPYRLVCLPYPPMLPAGAAAALREYVRSGGSLVAEARAAWNDETGRAAAIVPGAGLHEVFGARERAVETAPGGRTLLIFDNGLRVPGRWFREELEPLGGRVVARFENGAPAAVESAYGKGKALLVGSYVAAACHSMPSEDAQRWLLGLLDWAGVEPLLEAEGGVEARWLEAGPARLVFVFNHGLDAKQVRLRWRDGGRWRIEDLVEGGAAQPEFTLPGRGVRVLRFEPEARQALSREPAGHAPRRAH
;
A
#
# COMPACT_ATOMS: atom_id res chain seq x y z
N MET A 1 0.26 26.35 -35.94
CA MET A 1 1.66 26.40 -35.43
C MET A 1 1.84 26.96 -34.02
N LYS A 2 0.83 27.56 -33.37
CA LYS A 2 0.97 28.05 -31.96
C LYS A 2 0.51 27.09 -30.87
N GLN A 3 -0.21 26.02 -31.19
CA GLN A 3 -0.68 25.02 -30.19
C GLN A 3 0.36 23.94 -29.83
N ASN A 4 1.34 23.68 -30.71
CA ASN A 4 2.34 22.63 -30.43
C ASN A 4 3.53 23.12 -29.58
N LEU A 5 3.65 24.45 -29.35
CA LEU A 5 4.74 25.01 -28.54
C LEU A 5 4.48 24.89 -27.04
N TRP A 6 3.19 24.87 -26.64
CA TRP A 6 2.80 24.71 -25.24
C TRP A 6 2.94 23.27 -24.71
N ILE A 7 2.79 22.27 -25.57
CA ILE A 7 2.97 20.87 -25.21
C ILE A 7 4.45 20.53 -24.98
N LEU A 8 5.35 21.14 -25.75
CA LEU A 8 6.81 20.98 -25.59
C LEU A 8 7.36 21.67 -24.33
N VAL A 9 6.78 22.82 -23.94
CA VAL A 9 7.15 23.53 -22.70
C VAL A 9 6.67 22.80 -21.45
N LEU A 10 5.49 22.17 -21.50
CA LEU A 10 4.99 21.33 -20.39
C LEU A 10 5.77 20.01 -20.22
N LEU A 11 6.29 19.44 -21.30
CA LEU A 11 7.16 18.25 -21.24
C LEU A 11 8.58 18.57 -20.77
N ALA A 12 9.10 19.77 -21.04
CA ALA A 12 10.41 20.20 -20.56
C ALA A 12 10.42 20.60 -19.07
N ALA A 13 9.31 21.11 -18.52
CA ALA A 13 9.19 21.43 -17.11
C ALA A 13 9.06 20.17 -16.20
N ALA A 14 8.69 19.03 -16.77
CA ALA A 14 8.61 17.75 -16.04
C ALA A 14 9.96 17.02 -15.88
N ALA A 15 11.05 17.55 -16.43
CA ALA A 15 12.39 16.95 -16.39
C ALA A 15 13.39 17.67 -15.45
N ALA A 16 12.95 18.69 -14.71
CA ALA A 16 13.76 19.26 -13.63
C ALA A 16 13.77 18.28 -12.45
N GLY A 17 14.94 17.75 -12.12
CA GLY A 17 15.25 16.63 -11.25
C GLY A 17 14.34 16.49 -10.03
N GLN A 18 13.54 15.43 -10.05
CA GLN A 18 12.74 15.02 -8.91
C GLN A 18 13.69 14.46 -7.86
N GLU A 19 13.89 15.20 -6.77
CA GLU A 19 14.68 14.72 -5.63
C GLU A 19 14.01 13.47 -5.05
N LEU A 20 14.82 12.51 -4.58
CA LEU A 20 14.36 11.33 -3.84
C LEU A 20 14.65 11.58 -2.35
N PRO A 21 13.70 12.13 -1.58
CA PRO A 21 13.96 12.51 -0.21
C PRO A 21 14.18 11.27 0.68
N VAL A 22 15.36 11.21 1.31
CA VAL A 22 15.63 10.35 2.45
C VAL A 22 15.76 11.26 3.66
N THR A 23 14.80 11.19 4.57
CA THR A 23 14.73 12.07 5.74
C THR A 23 14.67 11.30 7.04
N VAL A 24 14.92 11.99 8.12
CA VAL A 24 14.62 11.52 9.47
C VAL A 24 13.65 12.50 10.12
N TRP A 25 12.68 11.98 10.86
CA TRP A 25 11.73 12.82 11.58
C TRP A 25 12.40 13.51 12.75
N TYR A 26 12.31 14.84 12.80
CA TYR A 26 12.90 15.69 13.84
C TYR A 26 11.99 16.89 14.08
N GLY A 27 11.34 16.93 15.24
CA GLY A 27 10.36 17.97 15.57
C GLY A 27 10.93 19.24 16.21
N GLY A 28 12.28 19.34 16.30
CA GLY A 28 12.91 20.39 17.10
C GLY A 28 13.06 19.96 18.57
N GLY A 29 14.30 19.78 19.04
CA GLY A 29 14.56 19.21 20.35
C GLY A 29 13.99 17.79 20.50
N LYS A 30 13.36 17.51 21.63
CA LYS A 30 12.77 16.21 21.96
C LYS A 30 11.24 16.18 21.86
N ALA A 31 10.60 17.29 21.50
CA ALA A 31 9.17 17.35 21.30
C ALA A 31 8.74 16.78 19.94
N ARG A 32 7.48 16.37 19.84
CA ARG A 32 6.92 15.83 18.59
C ARG A 32 6.77 16.88 17.50
N ALA A 33 6.55 18.13 17.87
CA ALA A 33 6.45 19.26 16.94
C ALA A 33 7.19 20.46 17.52
N PRO A 34 7.73 21.37 16.67
CA PRO A 34 8.51 22.51 17.15
C PRO A 34 7.70 23.43 18.04
N MET A 35 6.39 23.61 17.79
CA MET A 35 5.54 24.46 18.61
C MET A 35 5.21 23.86 19.99
N LEU A 36 5.48 22.58 20.20
CA LEU A 36 5.34 21.92 21.51
C LEU A 36 6.59 22.06 22.39
N GLU A 37 7.67 22.63 21.85
CA GLU A 37 8.91 22.90 22.61
C GLU A 37 8.95 24.38 23.01
N PRO A 38 8.66 24.73 24.25
CA PRO A 38 8.62 26.13 24.67
C PRO A 38 9.98 26.82 24.51
N GLY A 39 9.97 28.08 24.06
CA GLY A 39 11.19 28.87 23.92
C GLY A 39 12.13 28.43 22.80
N ALA A 40 11.58 27.93 21.67
CA ALA A 40 12.33 27.47 20.52
C ALA A 40 13.44 28.43 20.07
N ARG A 41 13.14 29.74 20.00
CA ARG A 41 14.12 30.76 19.59
C ARG A 41 15.30 30.85 20.56
N ALA A 42 15.09 30.70 21.86
CA ALA A 42 16.14 30.68 22.87
C ALA A 42 16.97 29.38 22.83
N ARG A 43 16.43 28.31 22.24
CA ARG A 43 17.06 27.00 22.08
C ARG A 43 17.64 26.78 20.71
N LYS A 44 17.67 27.79 19.83
CA LYS A 44 18.12 27.66 18.43
C LYS A 44 19.47 26.97 18.31
N GLU A 45 20.43 27.28 19.21
CA GLU A 45 21.78 26.67 19.15
C GLU A 45 21.76 25.17 19.50
N LEU A 46 20.93 24.73 20.46
CA LEU A 46 20.77 23.29 20.76
C LEU A 46 20.17 22.55 19.56
N TRP A 47 19.17 23.13 18.91
CA TRP A 47 18.59 22.56 17.69
C TRP A 47 19.59 22.57 16.53
N ARG A 48 20.48 23.57 16.46
CA ARG A 48 21.57 23.61 15.46
C ARG A 48 22.51 22.40 15.62
N GLU A 49 22.86 22.04 16.86
CA GLU A 49 23.69 20.87 17.12
C GLU A 49 23.03 19.60 16.61
N ASP A 50 21.73 19.43 16.82
CA ASP A 50 20.99 18.29 16.31
C ASP A 50 20.93 18.27 14.77
N VAL A 51 20.64 19.41 14.14
CA VAL A 51 20.61 19.55 12.68
C VAL A 51 21.98 19.22 12.08
N ARG A 52 23.07 19.67 12.73
CA ARG A 52 24.46 19.30 12.34
C ARG A 52 24.73 17.80 12.49
N LYS A 53 24.24 17.15 13.56
CA LYS A 53 24.33 15.69 13.69
C LYS A 53 23.57 14.96 12.58
N ILE A 54 22.35 15.40 12.25
CA ILE A 54 21.54 14.84 11.15
C ILE A 54 22.33 14.95 9.83
N ARG A 55 22.92 16.11 9.56
CA ARG A 55 23.78 16.33 8.39
C ARG A 55 25.03 15.46 8.39
N ALA A 56 25.71 15.37 9.55
CA ALA A 56 26.93 14.58 9.70
C ALA A 56 26.70 13.08 9.52
N LEU A 57 25.50 12.56 9.84
CA LEU A 57 25.08 11.21 9.53
C LEU A 57 24.92 10.98 8.01
N GLY A 58 24.67 12.04 7.22
CA GLY A 58 24.55 11.97 5.77
C GLY A 58 23.17 12.28 5.24
N PHE A 59 22.23 12.64 6.08
CA PHE A 59 20.91 13.12 5.62
C PHE A 59 21.04 14.51 4.99
N ARG A 60 20.25 14.74 3.95
CA ARG A 60 20.15 16.06 3.27
C ARG A 60 18.86 16.79 3.64
N ALA A 61 17.96 16.12 4.34
CA ALA A 61 16.69 16.67 4.77
C ALA A 61 16.21 16.00 6.05
N PHE A 62 15.35 16.71 6.76
CA PHE A 62 14.59 16.15 7.89
C PHE A 62 13.09 16.47 7.72
N ARG A 63 12.24 15.78 8.47
CA ARG A 63 10.79 15.96 8.49
C ARG A 63 10.36 16.48 9.84
N CYS A 64 9.46 17.45 9.90
CA CYS A 64 8.88 17.96 11.13
C CYS A 64 7.36 18.03 11.05
N TRP A 65 6.70 18.02 12.20
CA TRP A 65 5.27 18.27 12.30
C TRP A 65 4.96 19.75 12.48
N VAL A 66 3.79 20.15 11.95
CA VAL A 66 3.13 21.40 12.33
C VAL A 66 1.77 21.05 12.90
N ASP A 67 1.59 21.37 14.17
CA ASP A 67 0.41 21.07 14.96
C ASP A 67 -0.59 22.21 14.85
N TRP A 68 -1.83 21.92 14.44
CA TRP A 68 -2.85 22.95 14.22
C TRP A 68 -3.23 23.68 15.50
N ALA A 69 -3.49 22.92 16.60
CA ALA A 69 -3.94 23.50 17.86
C ALA A 69 -2.96 24.55 18.40
N SER A 70 -1.65 24.26 18.31
CA SER A 70 -0.60 25.16 18.79
C SER A 70 -0.27 26.28 17.82
N ALA A 71 -0.48 26.06 16.51
CA ALA A 71 -0.13 27.04 15.50
C ALA A 71 -1.25 28.05 15.17
N GLU A 72 -2.50 27.79 15.60
CA GLU A 72 -3.63 28.71 15.44
C GLU A 72 -4.43 28.81 16.75
N PRO A 73 -3.86 29.44 17.81
CA PRO A 73 -4.51 29.53 19.12
C PRO A 73 -5.82 30.34 19.13
N GLU A 74 -5.98 31.24 18.17
CA GLU A 74 -7.19 32.06 17.94
C GLU A 74 -7.55 32.02 16.44
N PRO A 75 -8.82 32.13 16.07
CA PRO A 75 -9.27 32.08 14.68
C PRO A 75 -8.52 33.04 13.77
N GLY A 76 -7.82 32.54 12.76
CA GLY A 76 -7.07 33.35 11.80
C GLY A 76 -5.76 33.96 12.31
N ARG A 77 -5.39 33.70 13.57
CA ARG A 77 -4.12 34.11 14.15
C ARG A 77 -3.12 32.99 14.16
N TYR A 78 -2.30 32.96 13.13
CA TYR A 78 -1.31 31.91 12.94
C TYR A 78 0.03 32.27 13.57
N ASP A 79 0.64 31.34 14.31
CA ASP A 79 1.99 31.45 14.85
C ASP A 79 2.86 30.30 14.32
N PHE A 80 3.67 30.58 13.32
CA PHE A 80 4.65 29.65 12.74
C PHE A 80 6.09 29.97 13.18
N SER A 81 6.30 30.82 14.18
CA SER A 81 7.62 31.28 14.59
C SER A 81 8.57 30.16 15.00
N THR A 82 8.06 29.06 15.53
CA THR A 82 8.86 27.87 15.89
C THR A 82 9.24 27.06 14.67
N LEU A 83 8.37 26.96 13.67
CA LEU A 83 8.71 26.36 12.37
C LEU A 83 9.82 27.17 11.68
N ASP A 84 9.75 28.52 11.77
CA ASP A 84 10.76 29.40 11.18
C ASP A 84 12.16 29.09 11.71
N VAL A 85 12.30 28.74 13.01
CA VAL A 85 13.60 28.36 13.59
C VAL A 85 14.16 27.12 12.87
N LEU A 86 13.36 26.12 12.56
CA LEU A 86 13.80 24.93 11.83
C LEU A 86 14.12 25.22 10.37
N LEU A 87 13.31 26.05 9.71
CA LEU A 87 13.55 26.45 8.33
C LEU A 87 14.85 27.28 8.20
N GLU A 88 15.06 28.25 9.11
CA GLU A 88 16.30 29.03 9.19
C GLU A 88 17.53 28.12 9.40
N LEU A 89 17.46 27.19 10.37
CA LEU A 89 18.56 26.25 10.65
C LEU A 89 18.85 25.34 9.46
N ALA A 90 17.79 24.88 8.76
CA ALA A 90 17.97 24.07 7.57
C ALA A 90 18.68 24.85 6.44
N GLU A 91 18.31 26.13 6.21
CA GLU A 91 18.99 26.99 5.24
C GLU A 91 20.46 27.25 5.63
N GLU A 92 20.71 27.58 6.90
CA GLU A 92 22.05 27.86 7.42
C GLU A 92 22.98 26.64 7.34
N GLU A 93 22.45 25.44 7.61
CA GLU A 93 23.23 24.18 7.62
C GLU A 93 23.14 23.41 6.27
N GLY A 94 22.48 23.96 5.23
CA GLY A 94 22.38 23.38 3.88
C GLY A 94 21.52 22.11 3.82
N LEU A 95 20.49 22.03 4.65
CA LEU A 95 19.49 20.96 4.66
C LEU A 95 18.14 21.44 4.10
N ARG A 96 17.22 20.49 3.89
CA ARG A 96 15.86 20.75 3.47
C ARG A 96 14.88 20.22 4.53
N VAL A 97 13.64 20.73 4.50
CA VAL A 97 12.59 20.36 5.47
C VAL A 97 11.37 19.82 4.75
N PHE A 98 10.93 18.64 5.15
CA PHE A 98 9.67 18.05 4.73
C PHE A 98 8.64 18.31 5.85
N VAL A 99 7.55 19.01 5.55
CA VAL A 99 6.59 19.44 6.56
C VAL A 99 5.38 18.52 6.56
N GLN A 100 5.15 17.86 7.69
CA GLN A 100 3.93 17.11 7.97
C GLN A 100 2.94 18.01 8.69
N VAL A 101 1.67 17.94 8.28
CA VAL A 101 0.58 18.70 8.93
C VAL A 101 -0.20 17.76 9.85
N TYR A 102 -0.30 18.11 11.13
CA TYR A 102 -1.03 17.33 12.12
C TYR A 102 -2.32 18.07 12.52
N MET A 103 -3.45 17.57 12.03
CA MET A 103 -4.76 18.21 12.16
C MET A 103 -5.65 17.58 13.22
N ASP A 104 -5.24 16.43 13.78
CA ASP A 104 -6.07 15.72 14.76
C ASP A 104 -6.06 16.41 16.13
N SER A 105 -5.09 17.30 16.39
CA SER A 105 -5.15 18.24 17.49
C SER A 105 -5.73 19.56 17.01
N ALA A 106 -7.04 19.69 17.00
CA ALA A 106 -7.72 20.93 16.63
C ALA A 106 -7.76 21.93 17.79
N PRO A 107 -7.64 23.25 17.52
CA PRO A 107 -7.70 24.25 18.57
C PRO A 107 -9.10 24.34 19.22
N GLU A 108 -9.12 24.63 20.52
CA GLU A 108 -10.32 24.71 21.33
C GLU A 108 -11.40 25.68 20.80
N TRP A 109 -10.96 26.74 20.11
CA TRP A 109 -11.90 27.71 19.53
C TRP A 109 -12.80 27.08 18.45
N VAL A 110 -12.35 26.01 17.77
CA VAL A 110 -13.16 25.31 16.77
C VAL A 110 -14.41 24.73 17.41
N GLY A 111 -14.28 24.04 18.54
CA GLY A 111 -15.44 23.48 19.25
C GLY A 111 -16.33 24.53 19.88
N LYS A 112 -15.76 25.66 20.33
CA LYS A 112 -16.56 26.79 20.85
C LYS A 112 -17.36 27.46 19.74
N GLN A 113 -16.77 27.61 18.56
CA GLN A 113 -17.43 28.24 17.42
C GLN A 113 -18.41 27.30 16.70
N TYR A 114 -18.13 25.99 16.72
CA TYR A 114 -18.90 24.95 16.03
C TYR A 114 -19.27 23.81 16.99
N PRO A 115 -20.15 24.01 17.96
CA PRO A 115 -20.42 23.05 19.04
C PRO A 115 -21.08 21.74 18.57
N ASP A 116 -21.67 21.73 17.37
CA ASP A 116 -22.27 20.55 16.73
C ASP A 116 -21.32 19.79 15.81
N SER A 117 -20.01 20.06 15.87
CA SER A 117 -18.98 19.43 15.04
C SER A 117 -18.31 18.21 15.69
N LEU A 118 -18.84 17.68 16.78
CA LEU A 118 -18.29 16.51 17.46
C LEU A 118 -18.43 15.25 16.59
N PHE A 119 -17.46 14.35 16.69
CA PHE A 119 -17.62 13.00 16.15
C PHE A 119 -18.71 12.25 16.93
N VAL A 120 -19.52 11.48 16.21
CA VAL A 120 -20.58 10.64 16.78
C VAL A 120 -20.35 9.20 16.38
N SER A 121 -20.28 8.30 17.37
CA SER A 121 -20.11 6.86 17.14
C SER A 121 -21.36 6.23 16.51
N ILE A 122 -21.23 5.02 16.00
CA ILE A 122 -22.35 4.20 15.52
C ILE A 122 -23.43 4.02 16.59
N GLY A 123 -23.06 3.99 17.88
CA GLY A 123 -23.96 3.91 19.02
C GLY A 123 -24.63 5.25 19.39
N GLY A 124 -24.33 6.35 18.68
CA GLY A 124 -24.89 7.68 18.94
C GLY A 124 -24.15 8.49 20.00
N GLN A 125 -23.02 8.01 20.52
CA GLN A 125 -22.24 8.72 21.52
C GLN A 125 -21.39 9.81 20.87
N ALA A 126 -21.54 11.05 21.33
CA ALA A 126 -20.68 12.17 20.94
C ALA A 126 -19.33 12.10 21.65
N ILE A 127 -18.25 12.26 20.89
CA ILE A 127 -16.87 12.24 21.39
C ILE A 127 -16.42 13.67 21.61
N ARG A 128 -16.05 13.99 22.84
CA ARG A 128 -15.46 15.29 23.17
C ARG A 128 -13.97 15.21 22.86
N PRO A 129 -13.42 16.13 22.07
CA PRO A 129 -11.98 16.17 21.83
C PRO A 129 -11.28 16.72 23.08
N GLU A 130 -10.19 16.03 23.44
CA GLU A 130 -9.25 16.50 24.47
C GLU A 130 -7.86 16.56 23.83
N SER A 131 -7.64 17.47 22.86
CA SER A 131 -6.47 17.55 21.98
C SER A 131 -6.45 16.58 20.79
N SER A 132 -7.16 15.48 20.84
CA SER A 132 -7.35 14.50 19.75
C SER A 132 -8.67 13.75 20.04
N PRO A 133 -9.50 13.40 19.06
CA PRO A 133 -9.28 13.41 17.60
C PRO A 133 -9.65 14.72 16.88
N GLY A 134 -9.81 15.82 17.58
CA GLY A 134 -10.30 17.06 17.00
C GLY A 134 -11.80 17.04 16.72
N TYR A 135 -12.23 17.68 15.64
CA TYR A 135 -13.64 17.88 15.28
C TYR A 135 -13.96 17.32 13.91
N CYS A 136 -15.22 16.89 13.71
CA CYS A 136 -15.64 16.30 12.46
C CYS A 136 -15.56 17.30 11.29
N ARG A 137 -14.69 17.01 10.34
CA ARG A 137 -14.44 17.83 9.15
C ARG A 137 -15.65 17.93 8.22
N ASP A 138 -16.67 17.07 8.38
CA ASP A 138 -17.91 17.17 7.61
C ASP A 138 -18.76 18.38 8.02
N HIS A 139 -18.49 18.98 9.19
CA HIS A 139 -19.05 20.27 9.56
C HIS A 139 -18.47 21.37 8.65
N PRO A 140 -19.30 22.18 7.94
CA PRO A 140 -18.81 23.15 6.95
C PRO A 140 -17.85 24.20 7.51
N GLY A 141 -18.06 24.60 8.79
CA GLY A 141 -17.20 25.55 9.49
C GLY A 141 -15.81 24.97 9.77
N VAL A 142 -15.75 23.73 10.28
CA VAL A 142 -14.49 23.03 10.53
C VAL A 142 -13.70 22.85 9.22
N ARG A 143 -14.39 22.44 8.15
CA ARG A 143 -13.78 22.28 6.82
C ARG A 143 -13.19 23.58 6.28
N ARG A 144 -13.88 24.72 6.48
CA ARG A 144 -13.34 26.02 6.08
C ARG A 144 -12.10 26.40 6.88
N ALA A 145 -12.13 26.19 8.20
CA ALA A 145 -11.01 26.47 9.09
C ALA A 145 -9.79 25.61 8.78
N ASP A 146 -9.96 24.29 8.64
CA ASP A 146 -8.96 23.32 8.21
C ASP A 146 -8.27 23.78 6.89
N ASN A 147 -9.06 24.01 5.84
CA ASN A 147 -8.52 24.46 4.56
C ASN A 147 -7.85 25.84 4.62
N ALA A 148 -8.29 26.75 5.51
CA ALA A 148 -7.66 28.04 5.71
C ALA A 148 -6.28 27.89 6.36
N PHE A 149 -6.18 27.00 7.36
CA PHE A 149 -4.90 26.67 8.00
C PHE A 149 -3.88 26.11 6.99
N TYR A 150 -4.28 25.13 6.16
CA TYR A 150 -3.40 24.58 5.12
C TYR A 150 -2.89 25.66 4.15
N ARG A 151 -3.78 26.56 3.71
CA ARG A 151 -3.38 27.69 2.84
C ARG A 151 -2.41 28.65 3.52
N ALA A 152 -2.69 29.00 4.78
CA ALA A 152 -1.85 29.92 5.53
C ALA A 152 -0.45 29.34 5.77
N LEU A 153 -0.39 28.09 6.22
CA LEU A 153 0.87 27.38 6.44
C LEU A 153 1.68 27.24 5.13
N ALA A 154 1.02 26.85 4.05
CA ALA A 154 1.69 26.69 2.75
C ALA A 154 2.22 28.03 2.22
N ALA A 155 1.45 29.10 2.31
CA ALA A 155 1.87 30.46 1.91
C ALA A 155 3.04 30.97 2.78
N HIS A 156 3.09 30.60 4.05
CA HIS A 156 4.17 30.96 4.95
C HIS A 156 5.45 30.18 4.64
N ALA A 157 5.39 28.85 4.71
CA ALA A 157 6.56 27.99 4.59
C ALA A 157 7.19 27.99 3.18
N SER A 158 6.39 28.26 2.13
CA SER A 158 6.91 28.36 0.75
C SER A 158 7.85 29.55 0.49
N ARG A 159 7.97 30.46 1.45
CA ARG A 159 8.96 31.56 1.38
C ARG A 159 10.38 31.07 1.65
N SER A 160 10.51 29.95 2.39
CA SER A 160 11.81 29.35 2.69
C SER A 160 12.29 28.47 1.54
N LYS A 161 13.57 28.61 1.18
CA LYS A 161 14.25 27.73 0.22
C LYS A 161 14.47 26.33 0.78
N ALA A 162 14.40 26.16 2.10
CA ALA A 162 14.55 24.88 2.74
C ALA A 162 13.32 23.98 2.57
N LEU A 163 12.13 24.51 2.24
CA LEU A 163 10.95 23.68 2.06
C LEU A 163 11.15 22.67 0.91
N LEU A 164 11.05 21.37 1.23
CA LEU A 164 11.22 20.27 0.31
C LEU A 164 9.88 19.68 -0.17
N GLY A 165 8.94 19.48 0.74
CA GLY A 165 7.68 18.82 0.47
C GLY A 165 6.72 18.84 1.63
N TRP A 166 5.54 18.27 1.40
CA TRP A 166 4.44 18.19 2.34
C TRP A 166 4.00 16.76 2.56
N ASP A 167 3.72 16.40 3.80
CA ASP A 167 2.86 15.29 4.14
C ASP A 167 1.55 15.82 4.72
N LEU A 168 0.51 15.75 3.89
CA LEU A 168 -0.75 16.42 4.17
C LEU A 168 -1.61 15.71 5.22
N TRP A 169 -1.46 14.41 5.33
CA TRP A 169 -2.23 13.61 6.26
C TRP A 169 -1.49 12.29 6.51
N SER A 170 -0.88 12.20 7.66
CA SER A 170 -0.28 10.96 8.13
C SER A 170 -1.38 10.00 8.56
N GLU A 171 -1.37 8.79 8.01
CA GLU A 171 -2.18 7.66 8.43
C GLU A 171 -3.70 7.98 8.52
N PRO A 172 -4.31 8.45 7.40
CA PRO A 172 -5.67 8.96 7.39
C PRO A 172 -6.72 7.92 7.82
N HIS A 173 -7.56 8.33 8.76
CA HIS A 173 -8.75 7.63 9.24
C HIS A 173 -9.86 8.65 9.50
N VAL A 174 -11.09 8.21 9.76
CA VAL A 174 -12.17 9.13 10.17
C VAL A 174 -11.86 9.73 11.53
N ILE A 175 -11.43 8.89 12.49
CA ILE A 175 -10.82 9.31 13.74
C ILE A 175 -9.42 8.68 13.79
N ASN A 176 -8.40 9.52 13.81
CA ASN A 176 -7.02 9.09 13.80
C ASN A 176 -6.46 8.98 15.22
N TRP A 177 -5.83 7.85 15.55
CA TRP A 177 -5.07 7.62 16.80
C TRP A 177 -5.78 7.92 18.11
N ALA A 178 -7.10 8.07 18.10
CA ALA A 178 -7.89 8.21 19.30
C ALA A 178 -8.88 7.04 19.40
N THR A 179 -8.62 6.12 20.30
CA THR A 179 -9.60 5.10 20.65
C THR A 179 -10.38 5.60 21.86
N PRO A 180 -11.64 6.05 21.68
CA PRO A 180 -12.42 6.54 22.80
C PRO A 180 -12.66 5.43 23.82
N VAL A 181 -12.19 5.63 25.04
CA VAL A 181 -12.39 4.68 26.13
C VAL A 181 -13.88 4.54 26.42
N GLY A 182 -14.38 3.32 26.54
CA GLY A 182 -15.78 3.04 26.86
C GLY A 182 -16.77 3.22 25.70
N VAL A 183 -16.29 3.41 24.47
CA VAL A 183 -17.13 3.36 23.27
C VAL A 183 -17.08 1.94 22.70
N PRO A 184 -18.12 1.13 22.88
CA PRO A 184 -18.19 -0.17 22.24
C PRO A 184 -18.39 0.04 20.73
N ASN A 185 -17.59 -0.63 19.90
CA ASN A 185 -17.70 -0.57 18.46
C ASN A 185 -17.48 0.86 17.90
N PRO A 186 -16.22 1.33 17.78
CA PRO A 186 -15.89 2.72 17.49
C PRO A 186 -15.97 3.06 15.99
N GLU A 187 -17.05 2.72 15.31
CA GLU A 187 -17.29 3.13 13.93
C GLU A 187 -17.83 4.57 13.89
N PHE A 188 -17.24 5.40 13.03
CA PHE A 188 -17.49 6.84 12.88
C PHE A 188 -17.64 7.24 11.40
N CYS A 189 -18.22 8.41 11.08
CA CYS A 189 -18.91 9.35 11.94
C CYS A 189 -20.39 9.35 11.59
N PHE A 190 -21.25 9.31 12.60
CA PHE A 190 -22.71 9.33 12.45
C PHE A 190 -23.32 10.67 12.88
N CYS A 191 -22.53 11.76 12.86
CA CYS A 191 -23.03 13.10 13.13
C CYS A 191 -23.96 13.61 12.02
N PRO A 192 -24.83 14.61 12.27
CA PRO A 192 -25.75 15.12 11.26
C PRO A 192 -25.08 15.61 9.97
N HIS A 193 -23.85 16.14 10.06
CA HIS A 193 -23.11 16.66 8.92
C HIS A 193 -22.60 15.53 8.02
N THR A 194 -22.07 14.45 8.61
CA THR A 194 -21.65 13.25 7.86
C THR A 194 -22.86 12.57 7.24
N MET A 195 -23.97 12.46 7.97
CA MET A 195 -25.21 11.88 7.43
C MET A 195 -25.76 12.66 6.26
N ARG A 196 -25.67 14.00 6.27
CA ARG A 196 -26.04 14.82 5.11
C ARG A 196 -25.15 14.54 3.89
N ARG A 197 -23.83 14.50 4.07
CA ARG A 197 -22.90 14.12 2.97
C ARG A 197 -23.17 12.71 2.43
N PHE A 198 -23.48 11.77 3.30
CA PHE A 198 -23.84 10.41 2.90
C PHE A 198 -25.08 10.38 2.01
N ARG A 199 -26.14 11.10 2.40
CA ARG A 199 -27.36 11.21 1.60
C ARG A 199 -27.12 11.90 0.25
N GLU A 200 -26.27 12.91 0.19
CA GLU A 200 -25.84 13.55 -1.06
C GLU A 200 -25.06 12.59 -1.97
N TRP A 201 -24.16 11.78 -1.40
CA TRP A 201 -23.43 10.74 -2.11
C TRP A 201 -24.39 9.68 -2.66
N LEU A 202 -25.37 9.23 -1.89
CA LEU A 202 -26.40 8.28 -2.32
C LEU A 202 -27.27 8.86 -3.45
N ARG A 203 -27.64 10.14 -3.37
CA ARG A 203 -28.38 10.82 -4.48
C ARG A 203 -27.58 10.79 -5.77
N LYS A 204 -26.27 11.02 -5.72
CA LYS A 204 -25.40 10.91 -6.90
C LYS A 204 -25.31 9.48 -7.42
N LYS A 205 -25.25 8.50 -6.53
CA LYS A 205 -25.12 7.08 -6.88
C LYS A 205 -26.40 6.52 -7.52
N TYR A 206 -27.54 6.77 -6.91
CA TYR A 206 -28.81 6.14 -7.28
C TYR A 206 -29.71 7.02 -8.18
N GLY A 207 -29.51 8.31 -8.19
CA GLY A 207 -30.32 9.27 -8.94
C GLY A 207 -31.71 9.50 -8.38
N SER A 208 -32.41 8.47 -7.89
CA SER A 208 -33.75 8.58 -7.30
C SER A 208 -33.88 7.79 -5.98
N LEU A 209 -34.88 8.17 -5.17
CA LEU A 209 -35.19 7.47 -3.93
C LEU A 209 -35.79 6.08 -4.20
N GLU A 210 -36.53 5.93 -5.29
CA GLU A 210 -37.09 4.67 -5.74
C GLU A 210 -35.99 3.66 -6.10
N ALA A 211 -34.94 4.10 -6.80
CA ALA A 211 -33.79 3.27 -7.13
C ALA A 211 -33.04 2.83 -5.88
N LEU A 212 -32.82 3.73 -4.91
CA LEU A 212 -32.24 3.39 -3.63
C LEU A 212 -33.11 2.39 -2.86
N ASN A 213 -34.42 2.63 -2.78
CA ASN A 213 -35.37 1.75 -2.11
C ASN A 213 -35.35 0.33 -2.72
N ALA A 214 -35.26 0.23 -4.04
CA ALA A 214 -35.15 -1.05 -4.75
C ALA A 214 -33.82 -1.74 -4.42
N ALA A 215 -32.71 -0.99 -4.37
CA ALA A 215 -31.38 -1.54 -4.05
C ALA A 215 -31.28 -2.04 -2.60
N TRP A 216 -31.83 -1.30 -1.65
CA TRP A 216 -31.73 -1.58 -0.21
C TRP A 216 -32.89 -2.44 0.34
N TYR A 217 -33.90 -2.80 -0.48
CA TYR A 217 -35.12 -3.43 -0.02
C TYR A 217 -35.85 -2.61 1.06
N ARG A 218 -35.97 -1.31 0.81
CA ARG A 218 -36.61 -0.35 1.73
C ARG A 218 -37.80 0.34 1.09
N ARG A 219 -38.50 1.15 1.88
CA ARG A 219 -39.67 1.95 1.48
C ARG A 219 -39.58 3.36 2.09
N TYR A 220 -38.40 4.00 2.02
CA TYR A 220 -38.26 5.37 2.45
C TYR A 220 -39.16 6.29 1.63
N ARG A 221 -39.75 7.28 2.32
CA ARG A 221 -40.60 8.31 1.70
C ARG A 221 -39.85 9.62 1.46
N SER A 222 -38.78 9.84 2.20
CA SER A 222 -37.89 10.99 2.10
C SER A 222 -36.44 10.58 2.14
N TRP A 223 -35.57 11.32 1.49
CA TRP A 223 -34.14 11.19 1.64
C TRP A 223 -33.66 11.44 3.07
N ASP A 224 -34.42 12.26 3.85
CA ASP A 224 -34.06 12.57 5.23
C ASP A 224 -34.22 11.37 6.17
N ASP A 225 -35.04 10.39 5.77
CA ASP A 225 -35.22 9.13 6.51
C ASP A 225 -34.11 8.10 6.23
N VAL A 226 -33.26 8.36 5.22
CA VAL A 226 -32.23 7.40 4.81
C VAL A 226 -31.06 7.42 5.76
N GLU A 227 -30.80 6.29 6.40
CA GLU A 227 -29.64 6.06 7.27
C GLU A 227 -29.04 4.67 7.00
N PRO A 228 -27.71 4.49 7.18
CA PRO A 228 -27.10 3.18 7.10
C PRO A 228 -27.54 2.33 8.30
N ASN A 229 -27.62 1.03 8.10
CA ASN A 229 -27.96 0.13 9.19
C ASN A 229 -26.81 0.06 10.22
N ARG A 230 -27.12 0.39 11.45
CA ARG A 230 -26.17 0.39 12.58
C ARG A 230 -26.00 -0.98 13.22
N LEU A 231 -26.92 -1.90 12.94
CA LEU A 231 -26.93 -3.26 13.47
C LEU A 231 -26.83 -4.29 12.34
N SER A 232 -26.26 -5.45 12.62
CA SER A 232 -26.31 -6.57 11.68
C SER A 232 -27.74 -7.02 11.47
N THR A 233 -28.13 -7.29 10.22
CA THR A 233 -29.46 -7.75 9.85
C THR A 233 -29.39 -8.91 8.88
N ILE A 234 -30.43 -9.77 8.91
CA ILE A 234 -30.59 -10.87 7.94
C ILE A 234 -31.12 -10.39 6.60
N LEU A 235 -31.53 -9.11 6.47
CA LEU A 235 -32.24 -8.61 5.30
C LEU A 235 -31.36 -8.24 4.12
N GLY A 236 -30.16 -7.75 4.38
CA GLY A 236 -29.22 -7.35 3.33
C GLY A 236 -28.02 -6.56 3.87
N PHE A 237 -27.03 -6.35 3.00
CA PHE A 237 -25.80 -5.63 3.32
C PHE A 237 -25.60 -4.36 2.46
N THR A 238 -26.51 -4.05 1.56
CA THR A 238 -26.31 -2.97 0.56
C THR A 238 -26.08 -1.61 1.23
N ASP A 239 -26.85 -1.31 2.26
CA ASP A 239 -26.71 -0.08 3.06
C ASP A 239 -25.34 0.02 3.76
N TYR A 240 -24.83 -1.09 4.28
CA TYR A 240 -23.49 -1.17 4.87
C TYR A 240 -22.38 -1.03 3.83
N ILE A 241 -22.51 -1.69 2.68
CA ILE A 241 -21.58 -1.58 1.56
C ILE A 241 -21.51 -0.14 1.07
N ASP A 242 -22.65 0.52 0.95
CA ASP A 242 -22.73 1.93 0.56
C ASP A 242 -22.11 2.85 1.60
N TRP A 243 -22.33 2.59 2.88
CA TRP A 243 -21.69 3.33 3.96
C TRP A 243 -20.16 3.24 3.89
N LYS A 244 -19.60 2.03 3.77
CA LYS A 244 -18.15 1.84 3.66
C LYS A 244 -17.56 2.46 2.40
N SER A 245 -18.27 2.34 1.27
CA SER A 245 -17.88 2.96 0.00
C SER A 245 -17.89 4.49 0.09
N PHE A 246 -18.89 5.06 0.76
CA PHE A 246 -18.96 6.49 1.04
C PHE A 246 -17.80 6.97 1.92
N ILE A 247 -17.49 6.24 3.01
CA ILE A 247 -16.36 6.60 3.89
C ILE A 247 -15.04 6.62 3.12
N ALA A 248 -14.78 5.61 2.29
CA ALA A 248 -13.59 5.58 1.45
C ALA A 248 -13.53 6.76 0.46
N ALA A 249 -14.64 7.06 -0.22
CA ALA A 249 -14.75 8.18 -1.14
C ALA A 249 -14.56 9.53 -0.42
N LYS A 250 -15.21 9.69 0.75
CA LYS A 250 -15.12 10.88 1.60
C LYS A 250 -13.68 11.18 2.03
N LEU A 251 -12.93 10.16 2.48
CA LEU A 251 -11.53 10.33 2.87
C LEU A 251 -10.67 10.79 1.69
N GLY A 252 -10.93 10.26 0.51
CA GLY A 252 -10.28 10.74 -0.72
C GLY A 252 -10.61 12.20 -1.03
N GLU A 253 -11.88 12.61 -0.93
CA GLU A 253 -12.30 14.00 -1.14
C GLU A 253 -11.65 14.94 -0.09
N ASP A 254 -11.60 14.52 1.17
CA ASP A 254 -11.00 15.29 2.26
C ASP A 254 -9.49 15.48 2.05
N LEU A 255 -8.78 14.48 1.54
CA LEU A 255 -7.37 14.59 1.18
C LEU A 255 -7.17 15.50 -0.05
N ARG A 256 -8.04 15.40 -1.06
CA ARG A 256 -7.99 16.25 -2.25
C ARG A 256 -8.12 17.73 -1.90
N GLU A 257 -9.04 18.10 -1.03
CA GLU A 257 -9.20 19.49 -0.62
C GLU A 257 -7.98 20.05 0.11
N ARG A 258 -7.35 19.24 0.99
CA ARG A 258 -6.07 19.60 1.63
C ARG A 258 -4.95 19.78 0.62
N TYR A 259 -4.87 18.88 -0.36
CA TYR A 259 -3.92 18.98 -1.46
C TYR A 259 -4.12 20.27 -2.27
N GLU A 260 -5.35 20.58 -2.66
CA GLU A 260 -5.68 21.79 -3.41
C GLU A 260 -5.37 23.06 -2.59
N ALA A 261 -5.67 23.04 -1.28
CA ALA A 261 -5.37 24.16 -0.38
C ALA A 261 -3.87 24.47 -0.33
N VAL A 262 -3.01 23.45 -0.26
CA VAL A 262 -1.55 23.60 -0.26
C VAL A 262 -1.03 23.99 -1.64
N LYS A 263 -1.51 23.33 -2.69
CA LYS A 263 -1.05 23.60 -4.08
C LYS A 263 -1.44 24.99 -4.58
N ALA A 264 -2.49 25.58 -4.05
CA ALA A 264 -2.85 26.97 -4.36
C ALA A 264 -1.76 27.98 -3.96
N ALA A 265 -1.02 27.72 -2.89
CA ALA A 265 0.06 28.56 -2.40
C ALA A 265 1.47 28.08 -2.85
N ALA A 266 1.66 26.78 -3.04
CA ALA A 266 2.94 26.15 -3.33
C ALA A 266 2.82 25.10 -4.47
N PRO A 267 2.48 25.47 -5.70
CA PRO A 267 2.13 24.53 -6.78
C PRO A 267 3.30 23.61 -7.19
N GLY A 268 4.53 24.08 -7.07
CA GLY A 268 5.75 23.34 -7.45
C GLY A 268 6.27 22.39 -6.37
N VAL A 269 5.75 22.46 -5.14
CA VAL A 269 6.23 21.65 -4.00
C VAL A 269 5.48 20.31 -3.95
N VAL A 270 6.21 19.20 -3.81
CA VAL A 270 5.62 17.87 -3.74
C VAL A 270 4.73 17.72 -2.49
N ALA A 271 3.58 17.06 -2.65
CA ALA A 271 2.65 16.81 -1.55
C ALA A 271 2.28 15.32 -1.51
N THR A 272 2.43 14.74 -0.33
CA THR A 272 2.25 13.30 -0.06
C THR A 272 1.21 13.04 1.02
N SER A 273 0.84 11.80 1.16
CA SER A 273 0.14 11.22 2.30
C SER A 273 0.47 9.73 2.34
N HIS A 274 0.21 9.05 3.45
CA HIS A 274 0.52 7.63 3.59
C HIS A 274 -0.41 6.95 4.60
N ALA A 275 -0.73 5.68 4.35
CA ALA A 275 -1.53 4.83 5.24
C ALA A 275 -0.71 4.38 6.47
N ALA A 276 -1.37 4.09 7.58
CA ALA A 276 -0.79 3.39 8.74
C ALA A 276 -0.29 1.98 8.39
N GLY A 277 -0.91 1.40 7.40
CA GLY A 277 -0.62 0.16 6.71
C GLY A 277 -1.65 0.01 5.61
N VAL A 278 -1.24 -0.56 4.50
CA VAL A 278 -2.08 -0.61 3.30
C VAL A 278 -3.12 -1.71 3.37
N GLY A 279 -4.34 -1.41 2.99
CA GLY A 279 -5.43 -2.34 2.76
C GLY A 279 -5.52 -3.46 3.81
N LEU A 280 -5.41 -4.70 3.37
CA LEU A 280 -5.48 -5.90 4.20
C LEU A 280 -4.35 -6.10 5.20
N PHE A 281 -3.23 -5.40 5.01
CA PHE A 281 -2.04 -5.49 5.87
C PHE A 281 -2.09 -4.55 7.05
N ALA A 282 -3.07 -3.61 7.05
CA ALA A 282 -3.30 -2.72 8.16
C ALA A 282 -3.75 -3.45 9.43
N SER A 283 -3.80 -2.72 10.50
CA SER A 283 -4.36 -3.13 11.78
C SER A 283 -5.81 -3.66 11.62
N PRO A 284 -6.32 -4.46 12.55
CA PRO A 284 -7.71 -4.96 12.54
C PRO A 284 -8.79 -3.87 12.64
N HIS A 285 -8.45 -2.58 12.61
CA HIS A 285 -9.36 -1.44 12.71
C HIS A 285 -10.08 -1.07 11.40
N TRP A 286 -10.15 -1.94 10.44
CA TRP A 286 -10.69 -1.68 9.08
C TRP A 286 -12.17 -1.34 9.04
N TRP A 287 -12.90 -1.73 10.08
CA TRP A 287 -14.29 -1.30 10.26
C TRP A 287 -14.42 0.14 10.73
N GLU A 288 -13.33 0.78 11.20
CA GLU A 288 -13.33 2.11 11.82
C GLU A 288 -13.24 3.27 10.82
N GLY A 289 -13.31 3.01 9.52
CA GLY A 289 -13.25 4.06 8.50
C GLY A 289 -11.88 4.21 7.86
N GLN A 290 -11.29 3.10 7.45
CA GLN A 290 -10.03 3.08 6.74
C GLN A 290 -10.17 3.60 5.30
N PRO A 291 -9.15 4.30 4.77
CA PRO A 291 -9.12 4.73 3.38
C PRO A 291 -8.98 3.54 2.41
N ASP A 292 -9.46 3.74 1.19
CA ASP A 292 -9.11 2.94 0.04
C ASP A 292 -7.84 3.50 -0.60
N ASP A 293 -6.75 2.73 -0.61
CA ASP A 293 -5.44 3.19 -1.05
C ASP A 293 -5.41 3.64 -2.52
N TRP A 294 -6.19 3.02 -3.42
CA TRP A 294 -6.31 3.46 -4.82
C TRP A 294 -7.03 4.79 -4.95
N ILE A 295 -8.06 5.03 -4.12
CA ILE A 295 -8.75 6.32 -4.08
C ILE A 295 -7.80 7.40 -3.54
N MET A 296 -7.11 7.13 -2.44
CA MET A 296 -6.18 8.07 -1.82
C MET A 296 -5.00 8.42 -2.73
N ALA A 297 -4.42 7.42 -3.42
CA ALA A 297 -3.29 7.61 -4.32
C ALA A 297 -3.58 8.55 -5.49
N ARG A 298 -4.87 8.70 -5.87
CA ARG A 298 -5.30 9.65 -6.91
C ARG A 298 -5.33 11.11 -6.45
N GLN A 299 -5.23 11.36 -5.14
CA GLN A 299 -5.46 12.69 -4.57
C GLN A 299 -4.21 13.51 -4.33
N VAL A 300 -3.03 12.88 -4.34
CA VAL A 300 -1.73 13.51 -4.02
C VAL A 300 -0.69 13.15 -5.06
N ASP A 301 0.48 13.81 -5.01
CA ASP A 301 1.59 13.51 -5.92
C ASP A 301 2.15 12.10 -5.69
N TYR A 302 2.30 11.71 -4.40
CA TYR A 302 2.68 10.36 -3.99
C TYR A 302 1.90 9.96 -2.74
N TYR A 303 1.27 8.80 -2.80
CA TYR A 303 0.67 8.14 -1.64
C TYR A 303 1.51 6.91 -1.28
N GLY A 304 1.54 6.54 0.00
CA GLY A 304 2.37 5.44 0.44
C GLY A 304 1.88 4.76 1.71
N THR A 305 2.81 4.30 2.51
CA THR A 305 2.53 3.57 3.74
C THR A 305 3.52 3.89 4.85
N SER A 306 3.12 3.73 6.10
CA SER A 306 4.03 3.45 7.21
C SER A 306 4.57 2.03 7.09
N PHE A 307 5.81 1.80 7.50
CA PHE A 307 6.46 0.50 7.41
C PHE A 307 7.18 0.18 8.72
N TYR A 308 6.48 -0.59 9.56
CA TYR A 308 6.90 -0.95 10.91
C TYR A 308 6.97 -2.47 11.09
N PRO A 309 8.00 -3.15 10.56
CA PRO A 309 8.08 -4.62 10.59
C PRO A 309 8.15 -5.26 11.97
N LYS A 310 8.68 -4.53 12.95
CA LYS A 310 8.84 -4.97 14.35
C LYS A 310 8.04 -4.11 15.32
N HIS A 311 6.91 -3.53 14.87
CA HIS A 311 6.07 -2.72 15.72
C HIS A 311 4.89 -3.52 16.27
N SER A 312 4.42 -3.12 17.42
CA SER A 312 3.30 -3.61 18.21
C SER A 312 3.20 -5.14 18.37
N ALA A 313 2.97 -5.55 19.58
CA ALA A 313 2.57 -6.90 19.97
C ALA A 313 3.54 -8.01 19.50
N PHE A 314 4.88 -7.79 19.62
CA PHE A 314 5.78 -8.92 19.61
C PHE A 314 6.00 -9.61 18.26
N VAL A 315 5.69 -8.93 17.15
CA VAL A 315 5.76 -9.52 15.82
C VAL A 315 6.96 -8.98 15.06
N ASP A 316 7.94 -9.85 14.81
CA ASP A 316 8.88 -9.67 13.72
C ASP A 316 8.22 -10.21 12.45
N ARG A 317 7.75 -9.32 11.57
CA ARG A 317 7.11 -9.71 10.32
C ARG A 317 8.13 -10.38 9.40
N ASP A 318 7.79 -11.57 8.91
CA ASP A 318 8.67 -12.32 8.02
C ASP A 318 8.93 -11.58 6.68
N PRO A 319 9.98 -11.96 5.94
CA PRO A 319 10.34 -11.32 4.66
C PRO A 319 9.20 -11.33 3.63
N VAL A 320 8.39 -12.39 3.59
CA VAL A 320 7.30 -12.53 2.63
C VAL A 320 6.20 -11.52 2.93
N TRP A 321 5.81 -11.37 4.21
CA TRP A 321 4.83 -10.39 4.64
C TRP A 321 5.32 -8.96 4.32
N ARG A 322 6.59 -8.65 4.64
CA ARG A 322 7.20 -7.34 4.33
C ARG A 322 7.18 -7.04 2.84
N GLY A 323 7.57 -8.04 2.03
CA GLY A 323 7.54 -7.96 0.58
C GLY A 323 6.14 -7.75 0.02
N ALA A 324 5.14 -8.48 0.53
CA ALA A 324 3.75 -8.36 0.09
C ALA A 324 3.18 -6.96 0.38
N LEU A 325 3.45 -6.40 1.57
CA LEU A 325 3.02 -5.04 1.93
C LEU A 325 3.63 -4.00 0.97
N LEU A 326 4.93 -4.10 0.71
CA LEU A 326 5.62 -3.17 -0.19
C LEU A 326 5.19 -3.34 -1.66
N ASP A 327 4.93 -4.57 -2.12
CA ASP A 327 4.43 -4.81 -3.48
C ASP A 327 2.96 -4.38 -3.64
N PHE A 328 2.15 -4.47 -2.59
CA PHE A 328 0.81 -3.88 -2.56
C PHE A 328 0.87 -2.36 -2.68
N THR A 329 1.75 -1.72 -1.89
CA THR A 329 2.00 -0.27 -1.95
C THR A 329 2.50 0.16 -3.33
N ARG A 330 3.45 -0.58 -3.90
CA ARG A 330 3.94 -0.38 -5.27
C ARG A 330 2.81 -0.45 -6.29
N SER A 331 1.89 -1.40 -6.12
CA SER A 331 0.82 -1.64 -7.08
C SER A 331 -0.09 -0.42 -7.27
N PHE A 332 -0.59 0.20 -6.21
CA PHE A 332 -1.35 1.43 -6.36
C PHE A 332 -0.46 2.64 -6.71
N GLY A 333 0.81 2.65 -6.24
CA GLY A 333 1.76 3.73 -6.50
C GLY A 333 2.17 3.88 -7.97
N PHE A 334 2.09 2.81 -8.76
CA PHE A 334 2.36 2.81 -10.20
C PHE A 334 1.14 2.57 -11.08
N ALA A 335 -0.04 2.31 -10.51
CA ALA A 335 -1.26 2.15 -11.27
C ALA A 335 -1.65 3.46 -12.00
N GLU A 336 -2.40 3.35 -13.09
CA GLU A 336 -3.01 4.47 -13.81
C GLU A 336 -2.02 5.57 -14.21
N GLY A 337 -0.78 5.20 -14.52
CA GLY A 337 0.27 6.15 -14.95
C GLY A 337 0.95 6.93 -13.82
N ARG A 338 0.67 6.61 -12.57
CA ARG A 338 1.40 7.17 -11.42
C ARG A 338 2.87 6.77 -11.44
N ARG A 339 3.70 7.45 -10.65
CA ARG A 339 5.16 7.40 -10.78
C ARG A 339 5.88 6.76 -9.59
N GLY A 340 5.16 6.29 -8.57
CA GLY A 340 5.74 5.66 -7.38
C GLY A 340 4.92 5.89 -6.12
N PHE A 341 5.51 5.54 -5.01
CA PHE A 341 4.96 5.66 -3.67
C PHE A 341 6.01 6.17 -2.69
N VAL A 342 5.59 6.51 -1.47
CA VAL A 342 6.50 6.91 -0.40
C VAL A 342 6.40 5.95 0.80
N ILE A 343 7.50 5.76 1.51
CA ILE A 343 7.47 5.27 2.88
C ILE A 343 7.37 6.48 3.79
N GLY A 344 6.15 6.79 4.19
CA GLY A 344 5.85 7.96 5.01
C GLY A 344 6.48 7.88 6.39
N GLU A 345 6.54 6.67 6.96
CA GLU A 345 7.25 6.39 8.19
C GLU A 345 7.93 5.02 8.10
N LEU A 346 9.26 5.01 8.23
CA LEU A 346 10.05 3.78 8.35
C LEU A 346 10.53 3.63 9.78
N GLN A 347 10.17 2.53 10.42
CA GLN A 347 10.61 2.21 11.78
C GLN A 347 12.14 2.33 11.92
N ALA A 348 12.61 3.15 12.86
CA ALA A 348 14.03 3.43 13.05
C ALA A 348 14.61 2.85 14.35
N GLY A 349 13.77 2.57 15.34
CA GLY A 349 14.12 1.92 16.59
C GLY A 349 13.06 0.94 17.04
N PHE A 350 13.26 0.30 18.20
CA PHE A 350 12.22 -0.56 18.75
C PHE A 350 10.93 0.22 19.01
N GLY A 351 9.78 -0.42 18.80
CA GLY A 351 8.48 0.18 19.06
C GLY A 351 8.07 0.01 20.52
N THR A 352 7.39 1.02 21.07
CA THR A 352 6.76 0.94 22.38
C THR A 352 5.28 1.28 22.27
N ILE A 353 4.45 0.52 22.99
CA ILE A 353 3.06 0.86 23.27
C ILE A 353 2.85 0.63 24.76
N ALA A 354 2.87 1.70 25.54
CA ALA A 354 2.89 1.66 27.00
C ALA A 354 4.04 0.77 27.53
N VAL A 355 3.71 -0.30 28.23
CA VAL A 355 4.71 -1.25 28.79
C VAL A 355 5.16 -2.32 27.78
N ASN A 356 4.55 -2.38 26.62
CA ASN A 356 4.90 -3.36 25.59
C ASN A 356 6.02 -2.81 24.72
N VAL A 357 7.12 -3.54 24.63
CA VAL A 357 8.30 -3.18 23.83
C VAL A 357 8.48 -4.24 22.75
N SER A 358 8.68 -3.79 21.51
CA SER A 358 8.91 -4.69 20.38
C SER A 358 10.31 -5.34 20.46
N PRO A 359 10.57 -6.39 19.66
CA PRO A 359 11.92 -6.90 19.46
C PRO A 359 12.88 -5.78 19.02
N GLU A 360 14.16 -5.96 19.32
CA GLU A 360 15.22 -5.03 18.93
C GLU A 360 15.25 -4.83 17.41
N VAL A 361 15.43 -3.58 16.99
CA VAL A 361 15.70 -3.21 15.61
C VAL A 361 17.21 -3.05 15.45
N THR A 362 17.79 -3.88 14.58
CA THR A 362 19.23 -3.87 14.31
C THR A 362 19.59 -2.99 13.10
N PRO A 363 20.88 -2.63 12.90
CA PRO A 363 21.33 -1.93 11.69
C PRO A 363 20.99 -2.70 10.40
N GLU A 364 21.09 -4.04 10.42
CA GLU A 364 20.77 -4.91 9.29
C GLU A 364 19.27 -4.87 8.96
N ASP A 365 18.39 -4.74 9.96
CA ASP A 365 16.97 -4.53 9.74
C ASP A 365 16.73 -3.26 8.93
N LEU A 366 17.30 -2.13 9.36
CA LEU A 366 17.16 -0.86 8.64
C LEU A 366 17.68 -0.94 7.21
N ARG A 367 18.84 -1.60 7.03
CA ARG A 367 19.42 -1.84 5.70
C ARG A 367 18.46 -2.59 4.82
N ILE A 368 17.97 -3.75 5.26
CA ILE A 368 17.04 -4.57 4.49
C ILE A 368 15.76 -3.81 4.19
N TRP A 369 15.15 -3.14 5.17
CA TRP A 369 13.86 -2.47 5.01
C TRP A 369 13.94 -1.27 4.05
N ALA A 370 14.94 -0.41 4.22
CA ALA A 370 15.10 0.76 3.37
C ALA A 370 15.40 0.38 1.91
N TRP A 371 16.34 -0.57 1.69
CA TRP A 371 16.64 -1.06 0.35
C TRP A 371 15.49 -1.85 -0.26
N SER A 372 14.69 -2.61 0.52
CA SER A 372 13.50 -3.31 0.02
C SER A 372 12.43 -2.35 -0.50
N ALA A 373 12.24 -1.20 0.15
CA ALA A 373 11.32 -0.16 -0.32
C ALA A 373 11.83 0.47 -1.62
N LEU A 374 13.12 0.83 -1.68
CA LEU A 374 13.73 1.41 -2.88
C LEU A 374 13.75 0.43 -4.07
N ALA A 375 14.00 -0.87 -3.82
CA ALA A 375 13.96 -1.93 -4.82
C ALA A 375 12.58 -2.11 -5.48
N ARG A 376 11.54 -1.55 -4.88
CA ARG A 376 10.17 -1.53 -5.41
C ARG A 376 9.75 -0.18 -5.96
N GLY A 377 10.68 0.77 -6.03
CA GLY A 377 10.45 2.08 -6.62
C GLY A 377 9.88 3.14 -5.68
N ALA A 378 10.16 3.06 -4.38
CA ALA A 378 9.85 4.15 -3.45
C ALA A 378 10.47 5.48 -3.91
N ARG A 379 9.71 6.57 -3.77
CA ARG A 379 10.08 7.95 -4.17
C ARG A 379 10.35 8.87 -3.00
N GLY A 380 10.32 8.36 -1.80
CA GLY A 380 10.68 9.01 -0.55
C GLY A 380 10.70 7.98 0.56
N ILE A 381 11.64 8.13 1.49
CA ILE A 381 11.77 7.26 2.67
C ILE A 381 12.05 8.16 3.87
N HIS A 382 11.15 8.12 4.86
CA HIS A 382 11.19 8.96 6.05
C HIS A 382 11.35 8.09 7.29
N PHE A 383 12.54 8.11 7.92
CA PHE A 383 12.80 7.37 9.15
C PHE A 383 12.10 8.00 10.35
N TYR A 384 11.35 7.22 11.09
CA TYR A 384 10.67 7.61 12.33
C TYR A 384 11.35 6.93 13.53
N ALA A 385 12.17 7.64 14.36
CA ALA A 385 12.46 9.06 14.36
C ALA A 385 13.94 9.32 14.71
N PHE A 386 14.39 10.58 14.73
CA PHE A 386 15.75 10.93 15.15
C PHE A 386 15.93 10.66 16.64
N TYR A 387 15.18 11.37 17.49
CA TYR A 387 15.12 11.06 18.93
C TYR A 387 14.01 10.02 19.22
N PRO A 388 14.20 9.17 20.24
CA PRO A 388 13.10 8.42 20.81
C PRO A 388 12.01 9.37 21.30
N MET A 389 10.75 8.90 21.26
CA MET A 389 9.63 9.67 21.78
C MET A 389 9.86 9.99 23.25
N SER A 390 9.80 11.27 23.64
CA SER A 390 10.07 11.71 25.00
C SER A 390 8.88 11.55 25.95
N SER A 391 7.67 11.31 25.40
CA SER A 391 6.44 11.26 26.18
C SER A 391 5.33 10.45 25.47
N GLY A 392 4.27 10.16 26.20
CA GLY A 392 3.13 9.41 25.71
C GLY A 392 3.36 7.89 25.76
N TYR A 393 2.41 7.14 25.18
CA TYR A 393 2.47 5.66 25.20
C TYR A 393 3.60 5.07 24.33
N GLU A 394 4.22 5.87 23.46
CA GLU A 394 5.40 5.51 22.66
C GLU A 394 6.73 5.93 23.31
N SER A 395 6.70 6.33 24.56
CA SER A 395 7.87 6.85 25.28
C SER A 395 9.06 5.90 25.23
N GLY A 396 10.22 6.43 24.84
CA GLY A 396 11.48 5.69 24.68
C GLY A 396 11.65 4.94 23.35
N GLY A 397 10.59 4.86 22.50
CA GLY A 397 10.60 4.10 21.26
C GLY A 397 11.07 4.89 20.04
N PHE A 398 11.35 4.17 18.97
CA PHE A 398 11.58 4.58 17.57
C PHE A 398 12.86 5.37 17.27
N GLY A 399 13.67 5.76 18.23
CA GLY A 399 14.83 6.61 18.02
C GLY A 399 15.97 5.96 17.23
N LEU A 400 16.56 6.72 16.31
CA LEU A 400 17.87 6.41 15.70
C LEU A 400 18.99 6.67 16.69
N VAL A 401 18.93 7.78 17.42
CA VAL A 401 19.89 8.12 18.48
C VAL A 401 19.31 7.83 19.87
N GLY A 402 20.11 7.88 20.90
CA GLY A 402 19.64 7.81 22.28
C GLY A 402 18.90 9.09 22.70
N LEU A 403 18.12 9.06 23.79
CA LEU A 403 17.53 10.26 24.38
C LEU A 403 18.57 11.28 24.86
N ASP A 404 19.79 10.80 25.15
CA ASP A 404 20.99 11.60 25.48
C ASP A 404 21.68 12.19 24.23
N GLY A 405 21.17 11.86 23.02
CA GLY A 405 21.73 12.25 21.73
C GLY A 405 22.94 11.40 21.29
N ALA A 406 23.22 10.27 21.95
CA ALA A 406 24.29 9.35 21.54
C ALA A 406 23.96 8.69 20.20
N VAL A 407 24.91 8.73 19.26
CA VAL A 407 24.76 8.16 17.92
C VAL A 407 24.90 6.63 18.00
N THR A 408 23.85 5.92 17.59
CA THR A 408 23.79 4.45 17.54
C THR A 408 24.31 3.90 16.20
N GLU A 409 24.58 2.59 16.13
CA GLU A 409 24.90 1.91 14.87
C GLU A 409 23.71 1.96 13.87
N ARG A 410 22.47 1.95 14.36
CA ARG A 410 21.27 2.17 13.51
C ARG A 410 21.31 3.53 12.82
N ALA A 411 21.67 4.58 13.57
CA ALA A 411 21.79 5.92 13.00
C ALA A 411 22.87 5.99 11.93
N ARG A 412 24.02 5.33 12.14
CA ARG A 412 25.09 5.24 11.14
C ARG A 412 24.63 4.49 9.90
N GLU A 413 23.88 3.37 10.06
CA GLU A 413 23.36 2.59 8.94
C GLU A 413 22.34 3.37 8.12
N ALA A 414 21.37 4.03 8.76
CA ALA A 414 20.42 4.91 8.09
C ALA A 414 21.13 6.05 7.31
N GLY A 415 22.19 6.59 7.89
CA GLY A 415 23.05 7.58 7.24
C GLY A 415 23.80 7.01 6.02
N ARG A 416 24.38 5.81 6.11
CA ARG A 416 25.02 5.12 4.96
C ARG A 416 24.02 4.93 3.80
N PHE A 417 22.79 4.48 4.13
CA PHE A 417 21.72 4.38 3.14
C PHE A 417 21.42 5.74 2.48
N ALA A 418 21.22 6.79 3.28
CA ALA A 418 20.94 8.14 2.77
C ALA A 418 22.05 8.65 1.85
N GLN A 419 23.31 8.44 2.20
CA GLN A 419 24.46 8.80 1.38
C GLN A 419 24.54 8.01 0.08
N ALA A 420 24.28 6.70 0.12
CA ALA A 420 24.28 5.84 -1.07
C ALA A 420 23.19 6.26 -2.05
N VAL A 421 21.97 6.53 -1.55
CA VAL A 421 20.86 7.05 -2.38
C VAL A 421 21.23 8.39 -2.99
N ALA A 422 21.79 9.30 -2.20
CA ALA A 422 22.18 10.64 -2.67
C ALA A 422 23.26 10.62 -3.75
N ARG A 423 24.22 9.69 -3.69
CA ARG A 423 25.25 9.51 -4.75
C ARG A 423 24.64 9.11 -6.09
N HIS A 424 23.55 8.35 -6.10
CA HIS A 424 22.92 7.79 -7.29
C HIS A 424 21.48 8.29 -7.48
N GLU A 425 21.14 9.46 -6.92
CA GLU A 425 19.79 9.98 -6.84
C GLU A 425 19.05 10.00 -8.17
N ARG A 426 19.66 10.55 -9.22
CA ARG A 426 19.04 10.60 -10.55
C ARG A 426 18.77 9.23 -11.14
N LEU A 427 19.64 8.26 -10.85
CA LEU A 427 19.50 6.90 -11.33
C LEU A 427 18.30 6.22 -10.65
N PHE A 428 18.20 6.30 -9.31
CA PHE A 428 17.09 5.73 -8.56
C PHE A 428 15.77 6.45 -8.83
N ALA A 429 15.77 7.77 -8.90
CA ALA A 429 14.57 8.56 -9.20
C ALA A 429 14.00 8.29 -10.59
N GLY A 430 14.85 7.99 -11.57
CA GLY A 430 14.45 7.62 -12.94
C GLY A 430 14.02 6.16 -13.11
N ALA A 431 14.41 5.28 -12.20
CA ALA A 431 14.18 3.85 -12.30
C ALA A 431 12.72 3.47 -12.03
N ARG A 432 12.23 2.39 -12.66
CA ARG A 432 10.86 1.89 -12.51
C ARG A 432 10.83 0.38 -12.31
N PRO A 433 9.87 -0.14 -11.53
CA PRO A 433 9.66 -1.58 -11.45
C PRO A 433 9.35 -2.17 -12.83
N PRO A 434 9.82 -3.42 -13.11
CA PRO A 434 9.44 -4.12 -14.32
C PRO A 434 7.93 -4.42 -14.30
N ARG A 435 7.36 -4.60 -15.48
CA ARG A 435 5.97 -5.03 -15.63
C ARG A 435 5.80 -6.44 -15.07
N ALA A 436 4.86 -6.62 -14.14
CA ALA A 436 4.52 -7.95 -13.63
C ALA A 436 3.78 -8.78 -14.67
N GLN A 437 3.96 -10.10 -14.63
CA GLN A 437 3.21 -11.07 -15.44
C GLN A 437 2.07 -11.72 -14.62
N VAL A 438 2.04 -11.49 -13.31
CA VAL A 438 1.07 -12.05 -12.37
C VAL A 438 0.30 -10.92 -11.71
N ALA A 439 -1.03 -11.02 -11.71
CA ALA A 439 -1.91 -10.17 -10.93
C ALA A 439 -2.64 -10.98 -9.85
N VAL A 440 -2.73 -10.42 -8.66
CA VAL A 440 -3.59 -10.90 -7.56
C VAL A 440 -4.67 -9.86 -7.33
N ILE A 441 -5.93 -10.25 -7.51
CA ILE A 441 -7.04 -9.32 -7.38
C ILE A 441 -7.30 -9.01 -5.92
N TYR A 442 -7.25 -7.72 -5.58
CA TYR A 442 -7.68 -7.17 -4.31
C TYR A 442 -9.10 -6.64 -4.42
N ASN A 443 -10.00 -7.15 -3.59
CA ASN A 443 -11.42 -6.81 -3.64
C ASN A 443 -11.90 -6.26 -2.28
N PRO A 444 -11.91 -4.93 -2.06
CA PRO A 444 -12.35 -4.36 -0.80
C PRO A 444 -13.82 -4.67 -0.45
N LEU A 445 -14.69 -4.94 -1.43
CA LEU A 445 -16.08 -5.36 -1.15
C LEU A 445 -16.12 -6.70 -0.43
N ALA A 446 -15.38 -7.69 -0.89
CA ALA A 446 -15.27 -8.99 -0.22
C ALA A 446 -14.74 -8.82 1.20
N HIS A 447 -13.82 -7.87 1.40
CA HIS A 447 -13.27 -7.50 2.68
C HIS A 447 -14.32 -6.89 3.61
N PHE A 448 -15.09 -5.89 3.15
CA PHE A 448 -16.11 -5.24 3.96
C PHE A 448 -17.20 -6.23 4.38
N VAL A 449 -17.69 -7.06 3.46
CA VAL A 449 -18.71 -8.07 3.76
C VAL A 449 -18.17 -9.15 4.66
N GLY A 450 -16.96 -9.64 4.44
CA GLY A 450 -16.30 -10.58 5.35
C GLY A 450 -16.19 -10.02 6.77
N GLY A 451 -15.86 -8.72 6.92
CA GLY A 451 -15.89 -8.02 8.19
C GLY A 451 -17.26 -8.02 8.86
N ARG A 452 -18.32 -7.77 8.09
CA ARG A 452 -19.70 -7.73 8.60
C ARG A 452 -20.24 -9.13 8.95
N GLN A 453 -19.93 -10.12 8.14
CA GLN A 453 -20.29 -11.51 8.41
C GLN A 453 -19.66 -12.05 9.69
N ARG A 454 -18.46 -11.56 10.06
CA ARG A 454 -17.81 -11.88 11.33
C ARG A 454 -18.55 -11.34 12.55
N GLN A 455 -19.17 -10.17 12.41
CA GLN A 455 -19.97 -9.55 13.46
C GLN A 455 -21.38 -10.16 13.59
N ALA A 456 -21.78 -11.00 12.62
CA ALA A 456 -23.09 -11.63 12.65
C ALA A 456 -23.21 -12.61 13.80
N ALA A 457 -24.25 -12.45 14.58
CA ALA A 457 -24.44 -12.87 15.95
C ALA A 457 -24.75 -14.37 16.19
N TYR A 458 -24.36 -15.28 15.32
CA TYR A 458 -24.73 -16.70 15.48
C TYR A 458 -23.61 -17.60 16.02
N GLY A 459 -22.72 -17.05 16.86
CA GLY A 459 -21.83 -17.88 17.70
C GLY A 459 -20.89 -18.84 16.97
N GLY A 460 -20.64 -18.61 15.68
CA GLY A 460 -19.67 -19.40 14.92
C GLY A 460 -18.22 -19.04 15.28
N PRO A 461 -17.23 -19.81 14.82
CA PRO A 461 -15.82 -19.57 15.07
C PRO A 461 -15.34 -18.29 14.35
N GLN A 462 -15.72 -17.14 14.86
CA GLN A 462 -15.51 -15.81 14.29
C GLN A 462 -14.02 -15.49 14.10
N GLY A 463 -13.14 -16.06 14.93
CA GLY A 463 -11.70 -15.83 14.86
C GLY A 463 -11.02 -16.46 13.64
N GLU A 464 -11.51 -17.61 13.15
CA GLU A 464 -10.88 -18.31 12.02
C GLU A 464 -11.27 -17.73 10.65
N VAL A 465 -12.49 -17.24 10.51
CA VAL A 465 -12.95 -16.59 9.25
C VAL A 465 -12.27 -15.24 9.06
N ALA A 466 -11.88 -14.62 10.15
CA ALA A 466 -11.39 -13.25 10.19
C ALA A 466 -10.13 -12.98 9.36
N GLY A 467 -9.36 -13.99 9.03
CA GLY A 467 -8.10 -13.84 8.30
C GLY A 467 -8.12 -14.44 6.90
N ILE A 468 -9.17 -15.18 6.51
CA ILE A 468 -9.14 -16.00 5.29
C ILE A 468 -8.85 -15.17 4.04
N GLU A 469 -9.43 -13.98 3.92
CA GLU A 469 -9.19 -13.10 2.77
C GLU A 469 -7.72 -12.69 2.69
N ARG A 470 -7.16 -12.15 3.77
CA ARG A 470 -5.74 -11.78 3.84
C ARG A 470 -4.86 -13.01 3.64
N ASP A 471 -5.20 -14.13 4.26
CA ASP A 471 -4.44 -15.36 4.16
C ASP A 471 -4.46 -15.92 2.74
N SER A 472 -5.58 -15.76 1.99
CA SER A 472 -5.65 -16.14 0.56
C SER A 472 -4.73 -15.28 -0.30
N LEU A 473 -4.72 -13.96 -0.13
CA LEU A 473 -3.80 -13.09 -0.87
C LEU A 473 -2.34 -13.39 -0.52
N LEU A 474 -2.03 -13.49 0.77
CA LEU A 474 -0.68 -13.80 1.25
C LEU A 474 -0.22 -15.20 0.85
N GLY A 475 -1.11 -16.18 0.80
CA GLY A 475 -0.78 -17.55 0.40
C GLY A 475 -0.30 -17.64 -1.06
N ILE A 476 -0.97 -16.93 -1.96
CA ILE A 476 -0.52 -16.82 -3.37
C ILE A 476 0.84 -16.12 -3.44
N TYR A 477 0.97 -14.98 -2.79
CA TYR A 477 2.23 -14.22 -2.80
C TYR A 477 3.39 -15.05 -2.22
N LYS A 478 3.17 -15.71 -1.08
CA LYS A 478 4.14 -16.61 -0.43
C LYS A 478 4.56 -17.75 -1.35
N ALA A 479 3.61 -18.34 -2.07
CA ALA A 479 3.91 -19.44 -2.98
C ALA A 479 4.85 -19.01 -4.12
N PHE A 480 4.70 -17.80 -4.66
CA PHE A 480 5.52 -17.30 -5.76
C PHE A 480 6.84 -16.66 -5.31
N TRP A 481 6.98 -16.35 -4.02
CA TRP A 481 8.15 -15.70 -3.43
C TRP A 481 9.49 -16.38 -3.79
N PRO A 482 9.66 -17.73 -3.71
CA PRO A 482 10.94 -18.38 -3.97
C PRO A 482 11.43 -18.22 -5.43
N LYS A 483 10.54 -17.88 -6.34
CA LYS A 483 10.86 -17.68 -7.77
C LYS A 483 11.15 -16.23 -8.13
N ASN A 484 11.11 -15.31 -7.15
CA ASN A 484 11.33 -13.87 -7.39
C ASN A 484 10.41 -13.25 -8.46
N VAL A 485 9.23 -13.83 -8.68
CA VAL A 485 8.27 -13.36 -9.69
C VAL A 485 7.66 -12.05 -9.22
N PRO A 486 7.70 -10.97 -10.01
CA PRO A 486 6.95 -9.77 -9.72
C PRO A 486 5.44 -10.04 -9.70
N VAL A 487 4.76 -9.58 -8.66
CA VAL A 487 3.31 -9.71 -8.47
C VAL A 487 2.70 -8.33 -8.29
N ASP A 488 1.70 -7.97 -9.10
CA ASP A 488 0.88 -6.79 -8.89
C ASP A 488 -0.40 -7.15 -8.15
N PHE A 489 -0.78 -6.34 -7.17
CA PHE A 489 -2.13 -6.36 -6.62
C PHE A 489 -3.01 -5.41 -7.44
N VAL A 490 -4.16 -5.89 -7.91
CA VAL A 490 -5.02 -5.11 -8.79
C VAL A 490 -6.39 -4.97 -8.13
N HIS A 491 -6.83 -3.72 -7.96
CA HIS A 491 -8.11 -3.41 -7.33
C HIS A 491 -9.28 -3.84 -8.21
N ALA A 492 -10.26 -4.54 -7.64
CA ALA A 492 -11.40 -5.09 -8.38
C ALA A 492 -12.19 -4.01 -9.18
N ASN A 493 -12.32 -2.80 -8.64
CA ASN A 493 -13.00 -1.70 -9.33
C ASN A 493 -12.17 -1.05 -10.46
N ALA A 494 -10.88 -1.39 -10.57
CA ALA A 494 -10.00 -0.90 -11.64
C ALA A 494 -9.84 -1.91 -12.80
N LEU A 495 -10.55 -3.04 -12.75
CA LEU A 495 -10.44 -4.08 -13.77
C LEU A 495 -11.06 -3.64 -15.08
N SER A 496 -10.30 -3.85 -16.14
CA SER A 496 -10.75 -3.79 -17.53
C SER A 496 -9.91 -4.79 -18.34
N ALA A 497 -10.38 -5.18 -19.51
CA ALA A 497 -9.62 -6.05 -20.39
C ALA A 497 -8.23 -5.46 -20.72
N ALA A 498 -8.16 -4.15 -20.94
CA ALA A 498 -6.90 -3.44 -21.21
C ALA A 498 -5.96 -3.44 -19.99
N ALA A 499 -6.48 -3.26 -18.78
CA ALA A 499 -5.69 -3.29 -17.55
C ALA A 499 -5.12 -4.70 -17.28
N LEU A 500 -5.88 -5.75 -17.63
CA LEU A 500 -5.49 -7.15 -17.43
C LEU A 500 -4.60 -7.70 -18.55
N ALA A 501 -4.62 -7.14 -19.74
CA ALA A 501 -3.89 -7.63 -20.92
C ALA A 501 -2.37 -7.89 -20.70
N PRO A 502 -1.65 -7.15 -19.83
CA PRO A 502 -0.24 -7.42 -19.56
C PRO A 502 0.05 -8.72 -18.79
N TYR A 503 -0.94 -9.21 -18.04
CA TYR A 503 -0.74 -10.35 -17.15
C TYR A 503 -0.96 -11.67 -17.90
N ARG A 504 -0.12 -12.65 -17.62
CA ARG A 504 -0.28 -14.03 -18.08
C ARG A 504 -1.14 -14.84 -17.13
N LEU A 505 -1.02 -14.55 -15.83
CA LEU A 505 -1.78 -15.17 -14.75
C LEU A 505 -2.52 -14.12 -13.95
N VAL A 506 -3.83 -14.31 -13.79
CA VAL A 506 -4.67 -13.56 -12.87
C VAL A 506 -5.20 -14.52 -11.81
N CYS A 507 -4.92 -14.22 -10.55
CA CYS A 507 -5.43 -14.96 -9.39
C CYS A 507 -6.55 -14.15 -8.74
N LEU A 508 -7.68 -14.78 -8.51
CA LEU A 508 -8.87 -14.24 -7.86
C LEU A 508 -9.07 -14.95 -6.50
N PRO A 509 -8.28 -14.57 -5.46
CA PRO A 509 -8.43 -15.14 -4.12
C PRO A 509 -9.67 -14.59 -3.42
N TYR A 510 -10.25 -15.38 -2.53
CA TYR A 510 -11.40 -15.00 -1.71
C TYR A 510 -12.48 -14.22 -2.50
N PRO A 511 -13.12 -14.81 -3.50
CA PRO A 511 -13.95 -14.10 -4.45
C PRO A 511 -15.47 -14.13 -4.16
N PRO A 512 -15.98 -14.26 -2.92
CA PRO A 512 -17.42 -14.48 -2.67
C PRO A 512 -18.28 -13.29 -3.09
N MET A 513 -17.71 -12.10 -3.20
CA MET A 513 -18.36 -10.94 -3.79
C MET A 513 -17.51 -10.41 -4.94
N LEU A 514 -18.15 -10.03 -6.02
CA LEU A 514 -17.45 -9.44 -7.15
C LEU A 514 -18.36 -8.44 -7.87
N PRO A 515 -17.87 -7.21 -8.16
CA PRO A 515 -18.60 -6.27 -8.99
C PRO A 515 -18.85 -6.84 -10.39
N ALA A 516 -20.04 -6.60 -10.95
CA ALA A 516 -20.41 -7.07 -12.29
C ALA A 516 -19.42 -6.61 -13.37
N GLY A 517 -18.93 -5.36 -13.27
CA GLY A 517 -17.89 -4.84 -14.15
C GLY A 517 -16.56 -5.60 -14.06
N ALA A 518 -16.17 -6.01 -12.86
CA ALA A 518 -14.97 -6.84 -12.65
C ALA A 518 -15.13 -8.23 -13.27
N ALA A 519 -16.28 -8.87 -13.07
CA ALA A 519 -16.57 -10.17 -13.68
C ALA A 519 -16.55 -10.10 -15.22
N ALA A 520 -17.13 -9.05 -15.81
CA ALA A 520 -17.11 -8.82 -17.26
C ALA A 520 -15.66 -8.65 -17.78
N ALA A 521 -14.82 -7.90 -17.06
CA ALA A 521 -13.41 -7.73 -17.41
C ALA A 521 -12.63 -9.03 -17.37
N LEU A 522 -12.86 -9.88 -16.36
CA LEU A 522 -12.24 -11.20 -16.23
C LEU A 522 -12.68 -12.15 -17.35
N ARG A 523 -13.97 -12.17 -17.70
CA ARG A 523 -14.47 -12.96 -18.86
C ARG A 523 -13.76 -12.56 -20.14
N GLU A 524 -13.67 -11.26 -20.41
CA GLU A 524 -12.99 -10.75 -21.61
C GLU A 524 -11.49 -11.05 -21.61
N TYR A 525 -10.83 -10.94 -20.46
CA TYR A 525 -9.43 -11.31 -20.30
C TYR A 525 -9.16 -12.76 -20.69
N VAL A 526 -9.94 -13.71 -20.15
CA VAL A 526 -9.80 -15.12 -20.50
C VAL A 526 -10.13 -15.36 -21.98
N ARG A 527 -11.23 -14.77 -22.47
CA ARG A 527 -11.62 -14.90 -23.88
C ARG A 527 -10.51 -14.47 -24.84
N SER A 528 -9.71 -13.47 -24.44
CA SER A 528 -8.61 -12.90 -25.23
C SER A 528 -7.30 -13.67 -25.11
N GLY A 529 -7.19 -14.69 -24.23
CA GLY A 529 -6.00 -15.55 -24.13
C GLY A 529 -5.34 -15.57 -22.74
N GLY A 530 -5.92 -14.91 -21.74
CA GLY A 530 -5.43 -14.89 -20.38
C GLY A 530 -5.68 -16.19 -19.61
N SER A 531 -4.91 -16.43 -18.53
CA SER A 531 -5.12 -17.55 -17.60
C SER A 531 -5.66 -17.04 -16.27
N LEU A 532 -6.84 -17.54 -15.85
CA LEU A 532 -7.53 -17.14 -14.63
C LEU A 532 -7.64 -18.30 -13.65
N VAL A 533 -7.26 -18.06 -12.38
CA VAL A 533 -7.51 -19.00 -11.28
C VAL A 533 -8.40 -18.32 -10.25
N ALA A 534 -9.48 -18.99 -9.83
CA ALA A 534 -10.34 -18.52 -8.76
C ALA A 534 -10.53 -19.57 -7.68
N GLU A 535 -10.67 -19.10 -6.43
CA GLU A 535 -11.04 -19.92 -5.29
C GLU A 535 -12.58 -20.03 -5.16
N ALA A 536 -13.03 -20.75 -4.15
CA ALA A 536 -14.41 -21.13 -3.90
C ALA A 536 -15.39 -19.93 -3.89
N ARG A 537 -16.61 -20.19 -4.37
CA ARG A 537 -17.76 -19.29 -4.34
C ARG A 537 -17.56 -17.99 -5.10
N ALA A 538 -16.87 -18.04 -6.25
CA ALA A 538 -16.57 -16.88 -7.07
C ALA A 538 -17.85 -16.15 -7.50
N ALA A 539 -17.91 -14.84 -7.16
CA ALA A 539 -19.07 -13.97 -7.42
C ALA A 539 -20.41 -14.55 -6.89
N TRP A 540 -20.37 -15.23 -5.77
CA TRP A 540 -21.60 -15.64 -5.08
C TRP A 540 -22.54 -14.47 -4.80
N ASN A 541 -21.96 -13.32 -4.40
CA ASN A 541 -22.69 -12.08 -4.27
C ASN A 541 -22.18 -11.03 -5.30
N ASP A 542 -23.11 -10.20 -5.76
CA ASP A 542 -22.79 -9.00 -6.53
C ASP A 542 -22.36 -7.83 -5.63
N GLU A 543 -22.07 -6.67 -6.21
CA GLU A 543 -21.67 -5.45 -5.49
C GLU A 543 -22.75 -4.88 -4.55
N THR A 544 -23.96 -5.38 -4.60
CA THR A 544 -25.05 -5.00 -3.71
C THR A 544 -25.27 -6.01 -2.59
N GLY A 545 -24.51 -7.11 -2.57
CA GLY A 545 -24.65 -8.20 -1.61
C GLY A 545 -25.76 -9.19 -1.92
N ARG A 546 -26.28 -9.21 -3.16
CA ARG A 546 -27.32 -10.15 -3.62
C ARG A 546 -26.68 -11.41 -4.15
N ALA A 547 -27.27 -12.55 -3.76
CA ALA A 547 -26.80 -13.85 -4.21
C ALA A 547 -27.10 -14.07 -5.71
N ALA A 548 -26.13 -14.62 -6.41
CA ALA A 548 -26.26 -15.03 -7.79
C ALA A 548 -27.16 -16.26 -7.93
N ALA A 549 -27.91 -16.32 -9.02
CA ALA A 549 -28.76 -17.49 -9.32
C ALA A 549 -27.93 -18.75 -9.66
N ILE A 550 -26.72 -18.56 -10.18
CA ILE A 550 -25.75 -19.62 -10.48
C ILE A 550 -24.39 -19.15 -9.95
N VAL A 551 -23.70 -20.02 -9.22
CA VAL A 551 -22.33 -19.79 -8.72
C VAL A 551 -21.37 -20.70 -9.50
N PRO A 552 -20.28 -20.16 -10.03
CA PRO A 552 -19.79 -18.78 -10.09
C PRO A 552 -20.77 -17.81 -10.76
N GLY A 553 -20.96 -16.64 -10.10
CA GLY A 553 -21.92 -15.63 -10.54
C GLY A 553 -21.46 -14.81 -11.75
N ALA A 554 -22.31 -13.86 -12.18
CA ALA A 554 -22.03 -12.88 -13.24
C ALA A 554 -21.51 -13.49 -14.55
N GLY A 555 -21.94 -14.71 -14.89
CA GLY A 555 -21.53 -15.44 -16.10
C GLY A 555 -20.15 -16.10 -16.01
N LEU A 556 -19.49 -16.09 -14.86
CA LEU A 556 -18.18 -16.76 -14.69
C LEU A 556 -18.29 -18.29 -14.72
N HIS A 557 -19.48 -18.86 -14.44
CA HIS A 557 -19.71 -20.32 -14.59
C HIS A 557 -19.42 -20.81 -16.03
N GLU A 558 -19.67 -19.98 -17.06
CA GLU A 558 -19.33 -20.29 -18.45
C GLU A 558 -17.81 -20.29 -18.65
N VAL A 559 -17.09 -19.33 -18.03
CA VAL A 559 -15.63 -19.21 -18.12
C VAL A 559 -14.93 -20.40 -17.47
N PHE A 560 -15.42 -20.82 -16.30
CA PHE A 560 -14.86 -21.95 -15.58
C PHE A 560 -15.38 -23.31 -16.07
N GLY A 561 -16.40 -23.30 -16.95
CA GLY A 561 -17.02 -24.53 -17.44
C GLY A 561 -17.57 -25.41 -16.28
N ALA A 562 -18.01 -24.79 -15.20
CA ALA A 562 -18.51 -25.45 -14.00
C ALA A 562 -19.45 -24.54 -13.21
N ARG A 563 -20.32 -25.17 -12.40
CA ARG A 563 -21.13 -24.49 -11.40
C ARG A 563 -21.06 -25.18 -10.03
N GLU A 564 -21.42 -24.45 -8.99
CA GLU A 564 -21.63 -25.02 -7.64
C GLU A 564 -22.79 -26.03 -7.70
N ARG A 565 -22.53 -27.26 -7.26
CA ARG A 565 -23.54 -28.30 -7.07
C ARG A 565 -24.03 -28.32 -5.63
N ALA A 566 -23.10 -28.25 -4.70
CA ALA A 566 -23.34 -28.22 -3.27
C ALA A 566 -22.19 -27.51 -2.57
N VAL A 567 -22.47 -26.90 -1.44
CA VAL A 567 -21.44 -26.26 -0.62
C VAL A 567 -21.74 -26.46 0.85
N GLU A 568 -20.66 -26.67 1.61
CA GLU A 568 -20.75 -26.71 3.07
C GLU A 568 -19.49 -26.07 3.68
N THR A 569 -19.57 -25.66 4.93
CA THR A 569 -18.37 -25.41 5.72
C THR A 569 -17.75 -26.77 6.05
N ALA A 570 -16.51 -26.96 5.60
CA ALA A 570 -15.80 -28.20 5.83
C ALA A 570 -15.64 -28.48 7.34
N PRO A 571 -15.69 -29.75 7.79
CA PRO A 571 -15.51 -30.10 9.18
C PRO A 571 -14.22 -29.52 9.76
N GLY A 572 -14.32 -28.79 10.88
CA GLY A 572 -13.18 -28.08 11.47
C GLY A 572 -12.56 -27.00 10.53
N GLY A 573 -13.32 -26.54 9.53
CA GLY A 573 -12.84 -25.54 8.56
C GLY A 573 -11.74 -26.04 7.62
N ARG A 574 -11.56 -27.36 7.45
CA ARG A 574 -10.48 -27.97 6.68
C ARG A 574 -11.00 -29.04 5.73
N THR A 575 -10.43 -29.08 4.54
CA THR A 575 -10.71 -30.10 3.52
C THR A 575 -9.45 -30.45 2.75
N LEU A 576 -9.51 -31.51 1.95
CA LEU A 576 -8.39 -31.97 1.13
C LEU A 576 -8.84 -32.14 -0.31
N LEU A 577 -8.06 -31.58 -1.23
CA LEU A 577 -8.23 -31.75 -2.67
C LEU A 577 -7.15 -32.71 -3.18
N ILE A 578 -7.56 -33.74 -3.91
CA ILE A 578 -6.67 -34.73 -4.49
C ILE A 578 -6.65 -34.49 -6.00
N PHE A 579 -5.53 -34.00 -6.50
CA PHE A 579 -5.34 -33.69 -7.93
C PHE A 579 -4.96 -34.95 -8.73
N ASP A 580 -5.26 -34.95 -10.04
CA ASP A 580 -4.97 -36.06 -10.95
C ASP A 580 -3.46 -36.40 -11.02
N ASN A 581 -2.58 -35.42 -10.75
CA ASN A 581 -1.12 -35.59 -10.68
C ASN A 581 -0.62 -36.11 -9.32
N GLY A 582 -1.53 -36.52 -8.43
CA GLY A 582 -1.24 -37.10 -7.13
C GLY A 582 -1.01 -36.10 -5.98
N LEU A 583 -0.99 -34.77 -6.25
CA LEU A 583 -0.84 -33.78 -5.19
C LEU A 583 -2.07 -33.75 -4.28
N ARG A 584 -1.81 -33.67 -2.97
CA ARG A 584 -2.82 -33.60 -1.92
C ARG A 584 -2.82 -32.22 -1.29
N VAL A 585 -3.68 -31.34 -1.80
CA VAL A 585 -3.69 -29.91 -1.48
C VAL A 585 -4.73 -29.63 -0.41
N PRO A 586 -4.35 -29.13 0.78
CA PRO A 586 -5.31 -28.72 1.81
C PRO A 586 -6.09 -27.49 1.36
N GLY A 587 -7.38 -27.43 1.73
CA GLY A 587 -8.25 -26.29 1.58
C GLY A 587 -8.78 -25.82 2.93
N ARG A 588 -9.24 -24.58 2.99
CA ARG A 588 -9.87 -23.99 4.18
C ARG A 588 -11.30 -23.56 3.91
N TRP A 589 -12.10 -23.63 4.95
CA TRP A 589 -13.43 -23.12 5.12
C TRP A 589 -14.49 -23.83 4.29
N PHE A 590 -14.47 -23.70 2.94
CA PHE A 590 -15.49 -24.33 2.10
C PHE A 590 -15.03 -25.66 1.50
N ARG A 591 -15.98 -26.60 1.44
CA ARG A 591 -16.03 -27.69 0.49
C ARG A 591 -17.15 -27.38 -0.49
N GLU A 592 -16.81 -26.74 -1.63
CA GLU A 592 -17.71 -26.45 -2.73
C GLU A 592 -17.56 -27.53 -3.77
N GLU A 593 -18.56 -28.40 -3.88
CA GLU A 593 -18.60 -29.48 -4.84
C GLU A 593 -19.08 -28.92 -6.19
N LEU A 594 -18.31 -29.19 -7.23
CA LEU A 594 -18.52 -28.61 -8.55
C LEU A 594 -19.26 -29.57 -9.48
N GLU A 595 -20.16 -29.04 -10.32
CA GLU A 595 -20.75 -29.74 -11.45
C GLU A 595 -20.11 -29.21 -12.73
N PRO A 596 -19.36 -30.05 -13.48
CA PRO A 596 -18.77 -29.66 -14.75
C PRO A 596 -19.84 -29.34 -15.81
N LEU A 597 -19.68 -28.20 -16.50
CA LEU A 597 -20.50 -27.78 -17.63
C LEU A 597 -19.68 -27.74 -18.94
N GLY A 598 -18.85 -28.76 -19.13
CA GLY A 598 -17.88 -28.88 -20.23
C GLY A 598 -16.42 -28.70 -19.82
N GLY A 599 -16.14 -28.22 -18.60
CA GLY A 599 -14.79 -28.21 -18.05
C GLY A 599 -14.32 -29.60 -17.62
N ARG A 600 -13.00 -29.79 -17.56
CA ARG A 600 -12.32 -31.02 -17.14
C ARG A 600 -12.11 -31.00 -15.62
N VAL A 601 -12.58 -32.03 -14.91
CA VAL A 601 -12.26 -32.23 -13.51
C VAL A 601 -10.77 -32.55 -13.37
N VAL A 602 -10.05 -31.78 -12.55
CA VAL A 602 -8.60 -31.94 -12.31
C VAL A 602 -8.27 -32.28 -10.87
N ALA A 603 -9.25 -32.15 -9.96
CA ALA A 603 -9.12 -32.61 -8.58
C ALA A 603 -10.49 -33.05 -8.00
N ARG A 604 -10.44 -33.92 -7.01
CA ARG A 604 -11.60 -34.39 -6.26
C ARG A 604 -11.39 -34.21 -4.76
N PHE A 605 -12.47 -34.02 -4.04
CA PHE A 605 -12.47 -34.13 -2.58
C PHE A 605 -12.34 -35.62 -2.14
N GLU A 606 -12.09 -35.86 -0.85
CA GLU A 606 -11.97 -37.22 -0.31
C GLU A 606 -13.22 -38.07 -0.49
N ASN A 607 -14.40 -37.43 -0.60
CA ASN A 607 -15.67 -38.11 -0.88
C ASN A 607 -15.89 -38.44 -2.37
N GLY A 608 -14.91 -38.15 -3.22
CA GLY A 608 -14.95 -38.36 -4.67
C GLY A 608 -15.64 -37.26 -5.48
N ALA A 609 -16.26 -36.25 -4.84
CA ALA A 609 -16.90 -35.13 -5.54
C ALA A 609 -15.88 -34.25 -6.25
N PRO A 610 -16.19 -33.66 -7.44
CA PRO A 610 -15.32 -32.74 -8.12
C PRO A 610 -14.97 -31.51 -7.25
N ALA A 611 -13.67 -31.26 -7.09
CA ALA A 611 -13.11 -30.18 -6.25
C ALA A 611 -12.41 -29.10 -7.04
N ALA A 612 -11.94 -29.38 -8.24
CA ALA A 612 -11.38 -28.40 -9.13
C ALA A 612 -11.70 -28.73 -10.60
N VAL A 613 -12.01 -27.69 -11.37
CA VAL A 613 -12.37 -27.82 -12.80
C VAL A 613 -11.57 -26.82 -13.62
N GLU A 614 -10.89 -27.33 -14.65
CA GLU A 614 -10.15 -26.56 -15.66
C GLU A 614 -11.00 -26.45 -16.93
N SER A 615 -11.02 -25.27 -17.52
CA SER A 615 -11.78 -25.00 -18.75
C SER A 615 -10.98 -24.16 -19.73
N ALA A 616 -11.20 -24.39 -21.02
CA ALA A 616 -10.83 -23.48 -22.10
C ALA A 616 -11.99 -22.53 -22.37
N TYR A 617 -11.72 -21.23 -22.47
CA TYR A 617 -12.73 -20.22 -22.79
C TYR A 617 -12.15 -19.19 -23.78
N GLY A 618 -12.70 -19.16 -25.00
CA GLY A 618 -12.12 -18.37 -26.07
C GLY A 618 -10.68 -18.84 -26.42
N LYS A 619 -9.71 -17.93 -26.29
CA LYS A 619 -8.29 -18.23 -26.52
C LYS A 619 -7.53 -18.55 -25.21
N GLY A 620 -8.15 -18.35 -24.07
CA GLY A 620 -7.54 -18.53 -22.76
C GLY A 620 -8.04 -19.75 -22.01
N LYS A 621 -7.73 -19.82 -20.75
CA LYS A 621 -8.09 -20.92 -19.87
C LYS A 621 -8.37 -20.44 -18.45
N ALA A 622 -9.18 -21.20 -17.74
CA ALA A 622 -9.58 -20.89 -16.37
C ALA A 622 -9.56 -22.14 -15.49
N LEU A 623 -9.28 -21.93 -14.21
CA LEU A 623 -9.28 -22.97 -13.19
C LEU A 623 -10.10 -22.48 -11.99
N LEU A 624 -11.17 -23.21 -11.65
CA LEU A 624 -11.96 -22.99 -10.45
C LEU A 624 -11.60 -24.05 -9.41
N VAL A 625 -11.38 -23.61 -8.17
CA VAL A 625 -11.03 -24.47 -7.05
C VAL A 625 -12.07 -24.32 -5.94
N GLY A 626 -12.74 -25.39 -5.55
CA GLY A 626 -13.87 -25.39 -4.61
C GLY A 626 -13.50 -25.23 -3.12
N SER A 627 -12.35 -24.61 -2.82
CA SER A 627 -11.93 -24.29 -1.45
C SER A 627 -10.94 -23.12 -1.45
N TYR A 628 -10.62 -22.56 -0.27
CA TYR A 628 -9.58 -21.54 -0.11
C TYR A 628 -8.21 -22.21 0.10
N VAL A 629 -7.60 -22.64 -0.98
CA VAL A 629 -6.31 -23.37 -0.97
C VAL A 629 -5.12 -22.46 -0.69
N ALA A 630 -5.19 -21.20 -1.13
CA ALA A 630 -4.14 -20.23 -0.86
C ALA A 630 -4.11 -19.84 0.63
N ALA A 631 -5.29 -19.65 1.26
CA ALA A 631 -5.36 -19.41 2.70
C ALA A 631 -4.84 -20.62 3.50
N ALA A 632 -5.12 -21.86 3.03
CA ALA A 632 -4.57 -23.07 3.62
C ALA A 632 -3.04 -23.10 3.51
N CYS A 633 -2.48 -22.79 2.34
CA CYS A 633 -1.04 -22.72 2.12
C CYS A 633 -0.35 -21.68 3.02
N HIS A 634 -1.03 -20.56 3.30
CA HIS A 634 -0.49 -19.56 4.21
C HIS A 634 -0.43 -20.04 5.66
N SER A 635 -1.51 -20.63 6.16
CA SER A 635 -1.72 -20.94 7.57
C SER A 635 -1.35 -22.37 7.97
N MET A 636 -1.30 -23.30 7.00
CA MET A 636 -0.99 -24.72 7.20
C MET A 636 0.12 -25.11 6.21
N PRO A 637 1.40 -25.09 6.60
CA PRO A 637 2.50 -25.47 5.72
C PRO A 637 2.28 -26.83 5.07
N SER A 638 2.32 -26.88 3.74
CA SER A 638 2.15 -28.07 2.92
C SER A 638 3.02 -27.95 1.68
N GLU A 639 3.92 -28.91 1.49
CA GLU A 639 4.76 -28.97 0.30
C GLU A 639 3.94 -29.15 -0.98
N ASP A 640 2.88 -29.96 -0.92
CA ASP A 640 2.00 -30.17 -2.05
C ASP A 640 1.23 -28.92 -2.43
N ALA A 641 0.74 -28.14 -1.44
CA ALA A 641 0.10 -26.86 -1.70
C ALA A 641 1.09 -25.85 -2.34
N GLN A 642 2.30 -25.77 -1.78
CA GLN A 642 3.36 -24.93 -2.34
C GLN A 642 3.71 -25.32 -3.78
N ARG A 643 3.86 -26.61 -4.04
CA ARG A 643 4.19 -27.16 -5.36
C ARG A 643 3.05 -26.92 -6.36
N TRP A 644 1.81 -27.11 -5.93
CA TRP A 644 0.65 -26.86 -6.77
C TRP A 644 0.52 -25.39 -7.17
N LEU A 645 0.62 -24.46 -6.18
CA LEU A 645 0.58 -23.02 -6.46
C LEU A 645 1.71 -22.57 -7.37
N LEU A 646 2.95 -23.07 -7.14
CA LEU A 646 4.08 -22.80 -8.04
C LEU A 646 3.82 -23.30 -9.46
N GLY A 647 3.17 -24.46 -9.61
CA GLY A 647 2.78 -25.02 -10.90
C GLY A 647 1.83 -24.12 -11.70
N LEU A 648 1.12 -23.19 -11.08
CA LEU A 648 0.28 -22.21 -11.76
C LEU A 648 1.09 -21.25 -12.63
N LEU A 649 2.35 -20.98 -12.27
CA LEU A 649 3.25 -20.16 -13.09
C LEU A 649 3.53 -20.84 -14.43
N ASP A 650 3.94 -22.13 -14.40
CA ASP A 650 4.18 -22.90 -15.60
C ASP A 650 2.88 -23.12 -16.40
N TRP A 651 1.77 -23.41 -15.70
CA TRP A 651 0.46 -23.54 -16.32
C TRP A 651 0.06 -22.28 -17.10
N ALA A 652 0.39 -21.08 -16.60
CA ALA A 652 0.09 -19.80 -17.26
C ALA A 652 1.21 -19.31 -18.20
N GLY A 653 2.34 -20.03 -18.29
CA GLY A 653 3.49 -19.62 -19.08
C GLY A 653 4.19 -18.38 -18.54
N VAL A 654 4.20 -18.20 -17.21
CA VAL A 654 4.90 -17.11 -16.53
C VAL A 654 6.39 -17.46 -16.43
N GLU A 655 7.24 -16.62 -16.97
CA GLU A 655 8.68 -16.79 -16.94
C GLU A 655 9.37 -15.56 -16.33
N PRO A 656 10.00 -15.70 -15.15
CA PRO A 656 10.77 -14.60 -14.57
C PRO A 656 11.98 -14.26 -15.45
N LEU A 657 12.18 -12.96 -15.70
CA LEU A 657 13.29 -12.49 -16.54
C LEU A 657 14.64 -12.59 -15.82
N LEU A 658 14.67 -12.33 -14.50
CA LEU A 658 15.83 -12.46 -13.64
C LEU A 658 15.73 -13.77 -12.84
N GLU A 659 16.72 -14.62 -12.97
CA GLU A 659 16.91 -15.80 -12.14
C GLU A 659 17.97 -15.51 -11.09
N ALA A 660 17.69 -15.87 -9.83
CA ALA A 660 18.61 -15.73 -8.71
C ALA A 660 18.69 -17.06 -7.95
N GLU A 661 19.85 -17.68 -7.98
CA GLU A 661 20.16 -18.88 -7.21
C GLU A 661 20.68 -18.51 -5.82
N GLY A 662 20.64 -19.46 -4.89
CA GLY A 662 21.15 -19.27 -3.51
C GLY A 662 20.04 -19.01 -2.48
N GLY A 663 18.76 -19.09 -2.85
CA GLY A 663 17.64 -18.90 -1.92
C GLY A 663 17.59 -17.49 -1.35
N VAL A 664 17.85 -16.49 -2.18
CA VAL A 664 17.83 -15.06 -1.88
C VAL A 664 16.60 -14.40 -2.51
N GLU A 665 16.17 -13.27 -1.95
CA GLU A 665 15.26 -12.37 -2.65
C GLU A 665 16.06 -11.53 -3.64
N ALA A 666 15.60 -11.45 -4.89
CA ALA A 666 16.13 -10.56 -5.90
C ALA A 666 15.01 -9.73 -6.52
N ARG A 667 15.21 -8.42 -6.55
CA ARG A 667 14.30 -7.46 -7.20
C ARG A 667 15.09 -6.59 -8.15
N TRP A 668 14.44 -6.02 -9.13
CA TRP A 668 15.13 -5.15 -10.05
C TRP A 668 14.24 -4.00 -10.55
N LEU A 669 14.90 -2.92 -10.97
CA LEU A 669 14.27 -1.75 -11.58
C LEU A 669 14.87 -1.51 -12.95
N GLU A 670 14.06 -1.03 -13.88
CA GLU A 670 14.47 -0.51 -15.18
C GLU A 670 14.97 0.91 -15.05
N ALA A 671 16.19 1.21 -15.51
CA ALA A 671 16.82 2.52 -15.48
C ALA A 671 17.35 2.88 -16.87
N GLY A 672 16.48 3.16 -17.83
CA GLY A 672 16.80 3.28 -19.24
C GLY A 672 17.28 1.95 -19.79
N PRO A 673 18.50 1.86 -20.39
CA PRO A 673 19.06 0.59 -20.85
C PRO A 673 19.62 -0.27 -19.71
N ALA A 674 19.91 0.33 -18.55
CA ALA A 674 20.45 -0.37 -17.40
C ALA A 674 19.35 -1.02 -16.55
N ARG A 675 19.74 -2.04 -15.78
CA ARG A 675 18.90 -2.71 -14.79
C ARG A 675 19.56 -2.60 -13.41
N LEU A 676 18.81 -2.16 -12.43
CA LEU A 676 19.27 -2.07 -11.04
C LEU A 676 18.78 -3.28 -10.28
N VAL A 677 19.68 -4.15 -9.86
CA VAL A 677 19.35 -5.41 -9.17
C VAL A 677 19.67 -5.26 -7.69
N PHE A 678 18.70 -5.58 -6.86
CA PHE A 678 18.77 -5.57 -5.40
C PHE A 678 18.65 -7.00 -4.92
N VAL A 679 19.65 -7.47 -4.18
CA VAL A 679 19.70 -8.86 -3.68
C VAL A 679 19.73 -8.83 -2.17
N PHE A 680 18.84 -9.59 -1.53
CA PHE A 680 18.65 -9.64 -0.08
C PHE A 680 18.85 -11.07 0.42
N ASN A 681 19.74 -11.23 1.39
CA ASN A 681 19.84 -12.44 2.18
C ASN A 681 19.12 -12.21 3.54
N HIS A 682 17.93 -12.76 3.68
CA HIS A 682 17.15 -12.63 4.91
C HIS A 682 17.58 -13.61 6.01
N GLY A 683 18.41 -14.62 5.68
CA GLY A 683 18.93 -15.59 6.63
C GLY A 683 20.16 -15.05 7.40
N LEU A 684 20.62 -15.83 8.35
CA LEU A 684 21.79 -15.50 9.18
C LEU A 684 23.11 -15.99 8.54
N ASP A 685 23.06 -17.05 7.75
CA ASP A 685 24.22 -17.63 7.10
C ASP A 685 24.54 -16.96 5.77
N ALA A 686 25.82 -16.93 5.40
CA ALA A 686 26.26 -16.47 4.09
C ALA A 686 25.73 -17.38 2.98
N LYS A 687 25.39 -16.82 1.83
CA LYS A 687 24.87 -17.54 0.69
C LYS A 687 25.69 -17.29 -0.57
N GLN A 688 25.89 -18.34 -1.35
CA GLN A 688 26.42 -18.23 -2.72
C GLN A 688 25.29 -17.82 -3.64
N VAL A 689 25.42 -16.69 -4.29
CA VAL A 689 24.42 -16.12 -5.20
C VAL A 689 24.93 -16.15 -6.61
N ARG A 690 24.05 -16.58 -7.54
CA ARG A 690 24.27 -16.46 -8.99
C ARG A 690 23.07 -15.77 -9.61
N LEU A 691 23.32 -14.70 -10.38
CA LEU A 691 22.28 -13.94 -11.10
C LEU A 691 22.40 -14.24 -12.60
N ARG A 692 21.26 -14.52 -13.24
CA ARG A 692 21.19 -14.76 -14.67
C ARG A 692 19.97 -14.09 -15.29
N TRP A 693 20.19 -13.40 -16.42
CA TRP A 693 19.12 -12.85 -17.24
C TRP A 693 18.72 -13.83 -18.34
N ARG A 694 17.43 -14.19 -18.43
CA ARG A 694 16.91 -15.13 -19.45
C ARG A 694 16.97 -14.57 -20.86
N ASP A 695 16.87 -13.26 -21.04
CA ASP A 695 16.99 -12.60 -22.34
C ASP A 695 18.45 -12.52 -22.84
N GLY A 696 19.40 -13.06 -22.08
CA GLY A 696 20.81 -13.06 -22.42
C GLY A 696 21.44 -11.66 -22.34
N GLY A 697 22.55 -11.48 -23.02
CA GLY A 697 23.29 -10.22 -23.05
C GLY A 697 24.61 -10.28 -22.29
N ARG A 698 25.54 -9.40 -22.69
CA ARG A 698 26.76 -9.13 -21.94
C ARG A 698 26.54 -7.88 -21.11
N TRP A 699 26.95 -7.92 -19.87
CA TRP A 699 26.67 -6.87 -18.91
C TRP A 699 27.96 -6.40 -18.24
N ARG A 700 28.19 -5.09 -18.23
CA ARG A 700 29.10 -4.48 -17.28
C ARG A 700 28.33 -4.32 -15.97
N ILE A 701 28.91 -4.81 -14.88
CA ILE A 701 28.26 -4.81 -13.57
C ILE A 701 29.06 -3.94 -12.63
N GLU A 702 28.36 -3.04 -11.93
CA GLU A 702 28.89 -2.13 -10.92
C GLU A 702 28.14 -2.30 -9.60
N ASP A 703 28.85 -2.32 -8.48
CA ASP A 703 28.23 -2.25 -7.14
C ASP A 703 27.97 -0.79 -6.77
N LEU A 704 26.72 -0.42 -6.54
CA LEU A 704 26.32 0.96 -6.27
C LEU A 704 26.53 1.38 -4.80
N VAL A 705 26.72 0.44 -3.90
CA VAL A 705 26.92 0.70 -2.47
C VAL A 705 28.41 0.70 -2.13
N GLU A 706 29.10 -0.40 -2.42
CA GLU A 706 30.52 -0.58 -2.13
C GLU A 706 31.43 0.10 -3.18
N GLY A 707 30.90 0.30 -4.39
CA GLY A 707 31.64 0.85 -5.51
C GLY A 707 32.46 -0.21 -6.25
N GLY A 708 32.82 0.12 -7.52
CA GLY A 708 33.69 -0.72 -8.34
C GLY A 708 32.97 -1.80 -9.15
N ALA A 709 33.77 -2.52 -9.96
CA ALA A 709 33.28 -3.61 -10.80
C ALA A 709 32.83 -4.80 -9.96
N ALA A 710 31.74 -5.43 -10.37
CA ALA A 710 31.16 -6.59 -9.73
C ALA A 710 30.97 -7.77 -10.69
N GLN A 711 30.75 -8.95 -10.14
CA GLN A 711 30.44 -10.17 -10.89
C GLN A 711 29.00 -10.62 -10.59
N PRO A 712 28.34 -11.36 -11.50
CA PRO A 712 27.01 -11.89 -11.28
C PRO A 712 27.00 -13.07 -10.27
N GLU A 713 28.16 -13.60 -9.92
CA GLU A 713 28.38 -14.63 -8.91
C GLU A 713 29.14 -14.04 -7.72
N PHE A 714 28.60 -14.19 -6.51
CA PHE A 714 29.21 -13.64 -5.30
C PHE A 714 28.68 -14.31 -4.03
N THR A 715 29.42 -14.14 -2.94
CA THR A 715 28.96 -14.51 -1.61
C THR A 715 28.25 -13.32 -0.97
N LEU A 716 27.01 -13.53 -0.49
CA LEU A 716 26.25 -12.52 0.23
C LEU A 716 26.17 -12.91 1.71
N PRO A 717 26.72 -12.11 2.63
CA PRO A 717 26.67 -12.37 4.06
C PRO A 717 25.23 -12.54 4.57
N GLY A 718 25.09 -13.17 5.74
CA GLY A 718 23.82 -13.19 6.45
C GLY A 718 23.30 -11.78 6.71
N ARG A 719 22.03 -11.53 6.54
CA ARG A 719 21.38 -10.20 6.65
C ARG A 719 21.98 -9.14 5.70
N GLY A 720 22.68 -9.59 4.65
CA GLY A 720 23.34 -8.74 3.66
C GLY A 720 22.37 -8.23 2.59
N VAL A 721 22.72 -7.07 2.05
CA VAL A 721 22.07 -6.48 0.86
C VAL A 721 23.15 -6.10 -0.14
N ARG A 722 22.90 -6.35 -1.43
CA ARG A 722 23.76 -5.90 -2.52
C ARG A 722 22.93 -5.20 -3.59
N VAL A 723 23.44 -4.08 -4.09
CA VAL A 723 22.77 -3.27 -5.10
C VAL A 723 23.67 -3.14 -6.32
N LEU A 724 23.29 -3.74 -7.43
CA LEU A 724 24.09 -3.88 -8.64
C LEU A 724 23.45 -3.15 -9.82
N ARG A 725 24.24 -2.40 -10.56
CA ARG A 725 23.87 -1.84 -11.86
C ARG A 725 24.38 -2.76 -12.96
N PHE A 726 23.47 -3.29 -13.75
CA PHE A 726 23.74 -4.02 -14.97
C PHE A 726 23.58 -3.09 -16.16
N GLU A 727 24.65 -2.78 -16.85
CA GLU A 727 24.68 -1.94 -18.03
C GLU A 727 25.03 -2.78 -19.27
N PRO A 728 24.20 -2.78 -20.33
CA PRO A 728 24.50 -3.61 -21.49
C PRO A 728 25.81 -3.16 -22.13
N GLU A 729 26.69 -4.11 -22.44
CA GLU A 729 27.88 -3.80 -23.24
C GLU A 729 27.46 -3.45 -24.67
N ALA A 730 28.03 -2.37 -25.22
CA ALA A 730 27.80 -2.01 -26.61
C ALA A 730 28.20 -3.19 -27.51
N ARG A 731 27.29 -3.62 -28.37
CA ARG A 731 27.68 -4.57 -29.45
C ARG A 731 28.81 -3.93 -30.21
N GLN A 732 30.02 -4.50 -30.15
CA GLN A 732 31.08 -4.15 -31.10
C GLN A 732 30.51 -4.36 -32.50
N ALA A 733 30.33 -3.29 -33.25
CA ALA A 733 30.05 -3.39 -34.66
C ALA A 733 31.22 -4.15 -35.28
N LEU A 734 30.97 -5.40 -35.66
CA LEU A 734 31.92 -6.14 -36.50
C LEU A 734 32.16 -5.26 -37.73
N SER A 735 33.32 -4.61 -37.76
CA SER A 735 33.81 -3.94 -38.96
C SER A 735 33.96 -5.02 -40.03
N ARG A 736 32.98 -5.09 -40.92
CA ARG A 736 33.16 -5.80 -42.18
C ARG A 736 34.24 -5.01 -42.91
N GLU A 737 35.47 -5.55 -42.93
CA GLU A 737 36.47 -5.09 -43.90
C GLU A 737 35.86 -5.21 -45.31
N PRO A 738 35.96 -4.16 -46.13
CA PRO A 738 35.49 -4.26 -47.49
C PRO A 738 36.37 -5.23 -48.21
N ALA A 739 35.78 -6.31 -48.74
CA ALA A 739 36.45 -7.31 -49.60
C ALA A 739 37.16 -6.54 -50.77
N GLY A 740 38.48 -6.65 -50.80
CA GLY A 740 39.31 -6.03 -51.78
C GLY A 740 38.92 -6.44 -53.21
N HIS A 741 38.65 -5.44 -54.03
CA HIS A 741 38.49 -5.61 -55.49
C HIS A 741 39.83 -6.04 -56.09
N ALA A 742 39.93 -7.27 -56.58
CA ALA A 742 40.97 -7.72 -57.44
C ALA A 742 40.81 -7.06 -58.85
N PRO A 743 41.88 -6.54 -59.48
CA PRO A 743 41.76 -5.92 -60.79
C PRO A 743 41.61 -7.00 -61.88
N ARG A 744 40.55 -6.91 -62.69
CA ARG A 744 40.42 -7.70 -63.94
C ARG A 744 41.49 -7.24 -64.91
N ARG A 745 42.41 -8.18 -65.30
CA ARG A 745 43.26 -8.02 -66.46
C ARG A 745 42.45 -8.26 -67.74
N ALA A 746 42.58 -7.31 -68.66
CA ALA A 746 42.11 -7.40 -70.02
C ALA A 746 43.00 -8.36 -70.76
N HIS A 747 42.44 -9.30 -71.54
CA HIS A 747 42.82 -9.71 -72.86
C HIS A 747 41.58 -10.17 -73.59
#